data_ef0ed6f41c763f4ab64fddc8af55be7c
#
_entry.id   ef0ed6f41c763f4ab64fddc8af55be7c
#
_cell.length_a   1.000
_cell.length_b   1.000
_cell.length_c   1.000
_cell.angle_alpha   90.00
_cell.angle_beta   90.00
_cell.angle_gamma   90.00
#
_symmetry.space_group_name_H-M   'P 1'
#
loop_
_entity.id
_entity.type
_entity.pdbx_description
1 polymer ?
#
loop_
_entity_poly.entity_id
_entity_poly.type
_entity_poly.pdbx_seq_one_letter_code
_entity_poly.pdbx_strand_id
1 'polypeptide(L)'
;MPLLVSAQGKMENMLYAEELVREFLVFRGFTNTLQAFVKELGTDIGKGFQVDKILDLIFSIYVPKFQAENLIELLRFFKQCFSSHETELISTISDLDVCIIRYYIIHAIQAGRKDKVIELFDIHGCELLQKNPVWASWFAIPYIKTPQSEPQFRVYFSKEWSNALHLSLRNFLSKMFNGTRIPALMKISSESNMVSRLKGDIKQLNFKLAQLQVLLEEKETQHQLRSNALLATQVTVGTNSSSNPLAGSGEPTVFGPAASHDICVYPTPQAGEREPKHIDDIRPDDTHVSTSKISCHSSQSERNTGNEAQREEEFPEVRVDFQETFLGHTSPISRCRFSATGDNVASASVDGTVRIWTYDSSAPASRNATIYCGAEIMSLEWECKSDRLLLIGTADGGIKAWNVDAKRVVCDLSCTEAFPSVLDLKCSPVEPIFVSAAASRGPGSSDIGKLGCASLTVWNMRTWKAMTVLPLGEDPPPITSVCFNHNGKLLAAAATDGMIHMFDMSAGLQIIGWPAHDSAISSVLFGSDETSIFTLGMDGKIFEWSLQNQGKVLWSTDCSRFYNLQSLSHYKHEMALDADGRKLLVTSNSLRAPIYQVRGHPYGMRTLPHSASITTVDWHPTSPVFLTGSADHSVRVTSMA
;
A
#
# COMPACT_ATOMS: atom_id res chain seq x y z
N MET A 1 -13.10 -24.23 2.93
CA MET A 1 -11.91 -25.04 2.59
C MET A 1 -10.55 -24.37 2.80
N PRO A 2 -10.38 -23.08 3.12
CA PRO A 2 -9.04 -22.49 3.37
C PRO A 2 -8.39 -22.90 4.70
N LEU A 3 -9.14 -23.29 5.70
CA LEU A 3 -8.61 -23.69 7.01
C LEU A 3 -7.92 -25.08 7.02
N LEU A 4 -8.29 -25.96 6.12
CA LEU A 4 -7.69 -27.30 6.00
C LEU A 4 -6.31 -27.26 5.31
N VAL A 5 -6.11 -26.37 4.35
CA VAL A 5 -4.81 -26.20 3.65
C VAL A 5 -3.77 -25.57 4.58
N SER A 6 -4.18 -24.67 5.48
CA SER A 6 -3.29 -24.06 6.48
C SER A 6 -2.81 -25.06 7.56
N ALA A 7 -3.66 -26.01 7.96
CA ALA A 7 -3.30 -27.02 8.95
C ALA A 7 -2.36 -28.09 8.38
N GLN A 8 -2.56 -28.48 7.14
CA GLN A 8 -1.74 -29.49 6.46
C GLN A 8 -0.32 -28.97 6.19
N GLY A 9 -0.18 -27.72 5.73
CA GLY A 9 1.13 -27.09 5.54
C GLY A 9 1.90 -26.87 6.85
N LYS A 10 1.22 -26.60 7.97
CA LYS A 10 1.85 -26.53 9.30
C LYS A 10 2.38 -27.90 9.75
N MET A 11 1.66 -28.98 9.47
CA MET A 11 2.05 -30.34 9.84
C MET A 11 3.26 -30.82 9.03
N GLU A 12 3.30 -30.53 7.73
CA GLU A 12 4.45 -30.87 6.87
C GLU A 12 5.72 -30.12 7.29
N ASN A 13 5.60 -28.83 7.64
CA ASN A 13 6.71 -28.03 8.15
C ASN A 13 7.26 -28.58 9.49
N MET A 14 6.39 -29.08 10.34
CA MET A 14 6.79 -29.66 11.63
C MET A 14 7.58 -30.96 11.44
N LEU A 15 7.08 -31.86 10.59
CA LEU A 15 7.77 -33.11 10.26
C LEU A 15 9.15 -32.88 9.64
N TYR A 16 9.26 -31.88 8.78
CA TYR A 16 10.54 -31.51 8.18
C TYR A 16 11.53 -30.97 9.24
N ALA A 17 11.05 -30.11 10.17
CA ALA A 17 11.88 -29.59 11.24
C ALA A 17 12.34 -30.71 12.20
N GLU A 18 11.47 -31.67 12.52
CA GLU A 18 11.79 -32.85 13.32
C GLU A 18 12.89 -33.69 12.67
N GLU A 19 12.84 -33.86 11.34
CA GLU A 19 13.87 -34.59 10.59
C GLU A 19 15.21 -33.85 10.59
N LEU A 20 15.23 -32.53 10.39
CA LEU A 20 16.46 -31.72 10.50
C LEU A 20 17.11 -31.83 11.87
N VAL A 21 16.31 -31.81 12.96
CA VAL A 21 16.83 -32.00 14.32
C VAL A 21 17.41 -33.39 14.49
N ARG A 22 16.73 -34.43 13.98
CA ARG A 22 17.21 -35.82 14.02
C ARG A 22 18.54 -35.97 13.27
N GLU A 23 18.63 -35.45 12.04
CA GLU A 23 19.87 -35.45 11.27
C GLU A 23 21.01 -34.74 12.00
N PHE A 24 20.75 -33.57 12.59
CA PHE A 24 21.74 -32.82 13.37
C PHE A 24 22.25 -33.62 14.58
N LEU A 25 21.34 -34.26 15.32
CA LEU A 25 21.72 -35.07 16.50
C LEU A 25 22.57 -36.28 16.11
N VAL A 26 22.24 -36.92 14.98
CA VAL A 26 23.03 -38.03 14.40
C VAL A 26 24.40 -37.53 13.97
N PHE A 27 24.44 -36.44 13.20
CA PHE A 27 25.71 -35.86 12.72
C PHE A 27 26.66 -35.48 13.85
N ARG A 28 26.12 -34.94 14.97
CA ARG A 28 26.91 -34.57 16.16
C ARG A 28 27.23 -35.75 17.07
N GLY A 29 26.68 -36.95 16.81
CA GLY A 29 26.86 -38.12 17.66
C GLY A 29 26.15 -38.03 19.03
N PHE A 30 25.09 -37.22 19.15
CA PHE A 30 24.31 -37.06 20.38
C PHE A 30 23.27 -38.19 20.52
N THR A 31 23.76 -39.43 20.63
CA THR A 31 22.92 -40.64 20.57
C THR A 31 21.90 -40.75 21.71
N ASN A 32 22.27 -40.35 22.93
CA ASN A 32 21.36 -40.36 24.09
C ASN A 32 20.25 -39.30 23.92
N THR A 33 20.61 -38.12 23.44
CA THR A 33 19.66 -37.05 23.16
C THR A 33 18.71 -37.44 22.02
N LEU A 34 19.22 -38.10 20.98
CA LEU A 34 18.41 -38.62 19.88
C LEU A 34 17.38 -39.65 20.39
N GLN A 35 17.79 -40.59 21.27
CA GLN A 35 16.85 -41.57 21.84
C GLN A 35 15.77 -40.90 22.69
N ALA A 36 16.14 -39.92 23.50
CA ALA A 36 15.20 -39.15 24.32
C ALA A 36 14.22 -38.37 23.42
N PHE A 37 14.74 -37.70 22.39
CA PHE A 37 13.95 -36.95 21.40
C PHE A 37 12.93 -37.83 20.67
N VAL A 38 13.36 -38.99 20.17
CA VAL A 38 12.45 -39.93 19.49
C VAL A 38 11.37 -40.47 20.43
N LYS A 39 11.74 -40.74 21.71
CA LYS A 39 10.79 -41.20 22.72
C LYS A 39 9.74 -40.12 23.04
N GLU A 40 10.15 -38.85 23.15
CA GLU A 40 9.23 -37.74 23.42
C GLU A 40 8.32 -37.47 22.23
N LEU A 41 8.84 -37.51 20.99
CA LEU A 41 8.04 -37.41 19.77
C LEU A 41 6.96 -38.49 19.69
N GLY A 42 7.25 -39.74 20.10
CA GLY A 42 6.28 -40.83 20.13
C GLY A 42 5.13 -40.62 21.13
N THR A 43 5.31 -39.75 22.12
CA THR A 43 4.29 -39.40 23.14
C THR A 43 3.59 -38.07 22.86
N ASP A 44 4.03 -37.31 21.87
CA ASP A 44 3.46 -36.00 21.55
C ASP A 44 2.24 -36.12 20.63
N ILE A 45 1.05 -36.05 21.23
CA ILE A 45 -0.23 -36.17 20.54
C ILE A 45 -0.63 -34.83 19.90
N GLY A 46 -0.21 -33.69 20.48
CA GLY A 46 -0.72 -32.35 20.15
C GLY A 46 -0.01 -31.68 18.97
N LYS A 47 1.21 -32.10 18.64
CA LYS A 47 2.05 -31.54 17.57
C LYS A 47 2.06 -30.01 17.49
N GLY A 48 2.08 -29.31 18.64
CA GLY A 48 2.04 -27.86 18.75
C GLY A 48 2.86 -27.33 19.93
N PHE A 49 2.77 -26.04 20.18
CA PHE A 49 3.43 -25.40 21.32
C PHE A 49 2.82 -25.90 22.64
N GLN A 50 3.65 -26.53 23.46
CA GLN A 50 3.24 -27.18 24.73
C GLN A 50 3.44 -26.20 25.90
N VAL A 51 2.49 -25.26 26.10
CA VAL A 51 2.57 -24.23 27.16
C VAL A 51 2.77 -24.85 28.52
N ASP A 52 2.00 -25.90 28.83
CA ASP A 52 2.03 -26.54 30.15
C ASP A 52 3.40 -27.17 30.45
N LYS A 53 4.06 -27.79 29.48
CA LYS A 53 5.42 -28.31 29.65
C LYS A 53 6.44 -27.21 29.91
N ILE A 54 6.28 -26.02 29.33
CA ILE A 54 7.15 -24.86 29.62
C ILE A 54 6.90 -24.32 31.03
N LEU A 55 5.64 -24.25 31.46
CA LEU A 55 5.30 -23.87 32.82
C LEU A 55 5.86 -24.88 33.83
N ASP A 56 5.75 -26.19 33.57
CA ASP A 56 6.34 -27.23 34.38
C ASP A 56 7.86 -27.12 34.46
N LEU A 57 8.51 -26.81 33.32
CA LEU A 57 9.97 -26.58 33.30
C LEU A 57 10.37 -25.42 34.22
N ILE A 58 9.62 -24.32 34.21
CA ILE A 58 9.92 -23.15 35.06
C ILE A 58 9.59 -23.46 36.53
N PHE A 59 8.35 -23.83 36.83
CA PHE A 59 7.81 -23.85 38.19
C PHE A 59 8.03 -25.19 38.91
N SER A 60 8.20 -26.30 38.18
CA SER A 60 8.41 -27.63 38.76
C SER A 60 9.86 -28.13 38.67
N ILE A 61 10.67 -27.53 37.77
CA ILE A 61 12.06 -27.97 37.59
C ILE A 61 13.05 -26.86 37.94
N TYR A 62 13.08 -25.73 37.23
CA TYR A 62 14.15 -24.73 37.41
C TYR A 62 14.05 -24.02 38.74
N VAL A 63 12.88 -23.58 39.18
CA VAL A 63 12.70 -22.89 40.45
C VAL A 63 12.97 -23.83 41.66
N PRO A 64 12.34 -25.03 41.76
CA PRO A 64 12.60 -25.91 42.91
C PRO A 64 14.01 -26.47 42.98
N LYS A 65 14.70 -26.64 41.84
CA LYS A 65 16.09 -27.11 41.80
C LYS A 65 17.12 -25.97 41.88
N PHE A 66 16.68 -24.73 42.08
CA PHE A 66 17.52 -23.53 42.18
C PHE A 66 18.45 -23.31 40.98
N GLN A 67 17.95 -23.58 39.78
CA GLN A 67 18.68 -23.42 38.53
C GLN A 67 18.44 -22.01 37.92
N ALA A 68 19.03 -20.99 38.57
CA ALA A 68 18.83 -19.60 38.18
C ALA A 68 19.32 -19.27 36.75
N GLU A 69 20.49 -19.81 36.38
CA GLU A 69 21.07 -19.59 35.05
C GLU A 69 20.17 -20.12 33.95
N ASN A 70 19.72 -21.38 34.04
CA ASN A 70 18.83 -22.00 33.08
C ASN A 70 17.49 -21.24 32.96
N LEU A 71 16.98 -20.71 34.08
CA LEU A 71 15.78 -19.89 34.10
C LEU A 71 15.99 -18.57 33.34
N ILE A 72 17.09 -17.88 33.60
CA ILE A 72 17.42 -16.60 32.94
C ILE A 72 17.69 -16.80 31.45
N GLU A 73 18.37 -17.88 31.06
CA GLU A 73 18.58 -18.22 29.66
C GLU A 73 17.25 -18.49 28.92
N LEU A 74 16.34 -19.23 29.56
CA LEU A 74 15.01 -19.48 29.00
C LEU A 74 14.22 -18.17 28.80
N LEU A 75 14.27 -17.26 29.78
CA LEU A 75 13.61 -15.94 29.68
C LEU A 75 14.25 -15.06 28.60
N ARG A 76 15.58 -15.13 28.46
CA ARG A 76 16.33 -14.45 27.40
C ARG A 76 15.94 -15.00 26.02
N PHE A 77 15.81 -16.33 25.91
CA PHE A 77 15.30 -16.96 24.67
C PHE A 77 13.92 -16.44 24.29
N PHE A 78 12.98 -16.35 25.22
CA PHE A 78 11.66 -15.79 24.90
C PHE A 78 11.74 -14.33 24.42
N LYS A 79 12.60 -13.50 25.02
CA LYS A 79 12.82 -12.13 24.55
C LYS A 79 13.37 -12.05 23.13
N GLN A 80 14.29 -12.96 22.78
CA GLN A 80 14.87 -13.03 21.43
C GLN A 80 13.86 -13.48 20.37
N CYS A 81 12.78 -14.15 20.75
CA CYS A 81 11.70 -14.51 19.82
C CYS A 81 10.90 -13.29 19.32
N PHE A 82 11.04 -12.11 19.95
CA PHE A 82 10.33 -10.90 19.56
C PHE A 82 11.23 -9.97 18.75
N SER A 83 10.66 -9.40 17.68
CA SER A 83 11.36 -8.37 16.92
C SER A 83 11.29 -7.01 17.63
N SER A 84 12.29 -6.17 17.42
CA SER A 84 12.40 -4.83 18.03
C SER A 84 11.19 -3.92 17.82
N HIS A 85 10.34 -4.22 16.85
CA HIS A 85 9.13 -3.46 16.54
C HIS A 85 7.91 -3.79 17.43
N GLU A 86 8.01 -4.85 18.25
CA GLU A 86 6.89 -5.30 19.11
C GLU A 86 7.05 -4.79 20.54
N THR A 87 7.12 -3.49 20.70
CA THR A 87 7.43 -2.81 21.97
C THR A 87 6.50 -3.20 23.12
N GLU A 88 5.19 -3.34 22.89
CA GLU A 88 4.22 -3.77 23.92
C GLU A 88 4.46 -5.20 24.38
N LEU A 89 4.83 -6.10 23.46
CA LEU A 89 5.10 -7.49 23.80
C LEU A 89 6.44 -7.63 24.54
N ILE A 90 7.44 -6.84 24.13
CA ILE A 90 8.74 -6.77 24.81
C ILE A 90 8.57 -6.20 26.21
N SER A 91 7.72 -5.17 26.39
CA SER A 91 7.39 -4.64 27.71
C SER A 91 6.71 -5.72 28.58
N THR A 92 5.67 -6.37 28.05
CA THR A 92 4.92 -7.41 28.78
C THR A 92 5.81 -8.59 29.18
N ILE A 93 6.69 -9.08 28.28
CA ILE A 93 7.61 -10.16 28.67
C ILE A 93 8.67 -9.70 29.65
N SER A 94 9.07 -8.43 29.61
CA SER A 94 10.01 -7.88 30.58
C SER A 94 9.41 -7.76 31.97
N ASP A 95 8.12 -7.42 32.07
CA ASP A 95 7.39 -7.41 33.33
C ASP A 95 7.18 -8.82 33.88
N LEU A 96 6.87 -9.79 33.02
CA LEU A 96 6.77 -11.21 33.40
C LEU A 96 8.12 -11.76 33.84
N ASP A 97 9.22 -11.41 33.18
CA ASP A 97 10.59 -11.74 33.54
C ASP A 97 10.91 -11.29 34.99
N VAL A 98 10.65 -10.02 35.30
CA VAL A 98 10.79 -9.47 36.64
C VAL A 98 9.96 -10.27 37.65
N CYS A 99 8.72 -10.61 37.32
CA CYS A 99 7.84 -11.37 38.21
C CYS A 99 8.32 -12.81 38.43
N ILE A 100 8.87 -13.47 37.40
CA ILE A 100 9.38 -14.84 37.48
C ILE A 100 10.66 -14.88 38.32
N ILE A 101 11.58 -13.92 38.15
CA ILE A 101 12.78 -13.81 38.98
C ILE A 101 12.40 -13.53 40.45
N ARG A 102 11.40 -12.67 40.70
CA ARG A 102 10.89 -12.46 42.07
C ARG A 102 10.31 -13.74 42.65
N TYR A 103 9.60 -14.52 41.86
CA TYR A 103 9.05 -15.80 42.30
C TYR A 103 10.17 -16.78 42.71
N TYR A 104 11.26 -16.86 41.91
CA TYR A 104 12.44 -17.65 42.24
C TYR A 104 13.04 -17.21 43.59
N ILE A 105 13.23 -15.91 43.80
CA ILE A 105 13.77 -15.36 45.05
C ILE A 105 12.88 -15.73 46.25
N ILE A 106 11.57 -15.52 46.13
CA ILE A 106 10.62 -15.85 47.19
C ILE A 106 10.62 -17.34 47.49
N HIS A 107 10.64 -18.20 46.47
CA HIS A 107 10.75 -19.65 46.66
C HIS A 107 12.04 -20.05 47.38
N ALA A 108 13.17 -19.47 47.01
CA ALA A 108 14.45 -19.73 47.66
C ALA A 108 14.47 -19.29 49.15
N ILE A 109 13.88 -18.12 49.45
CA ILE A 109 13.71 -17.63 50.82
C ILE A 109 12.79 -18.55 51.65
N GLN A 110 11.66 -18.98 51.08
CA GLN A 110 10.72 -19.92 51.74
C GLN A 110 11.38 -21.29 52.00
N ALA A 111 12.21 -21.75 51.09
CA ALA A 111 12.99 -22.99 51.25
C ALA A 111 14.22 -22.85 52.17
N GLY A 112 14.46 -21.67 52.74
CA GLY A 112 15.61 -21.40 53.60
C GLY A 112 16.96 -21.28 52.85
N ARG A 113 16.96 -21.27 51.53
CA ARG A 113 18.14 -21.23 50.66
C ARG A 113 18.53 -19.79 50.29
N LYS A 114 18.90 -19.00 51.34
CA LYS A 114 19.36 -17.62 51.13
C LYS A 114 20.65 -17.54 50.31
N ASP A 115 21.50 -18.58 50.42
CA ASP A 115 22.71 -18.76 49.62
C ASP A 115 22.42 -18.64 48.11
N LYS A 116 21.33 -19.23 47.63
CA LYS A 116 20.95 -19.20 46.22
C LYS A 116 20.42 -17.84 45.73
N VAL A 117 19.88 -17.04 46.63
CA VAL A 117 19.48 -15.66 46.32
C VAL A 117 20.70 -14.74 46.21
N ILE A 118 21.70 -14.94 47.12
CA ILE A 118 22.96 -14.20 47.08
C ILE A 118 23.70 -14.53 45.78
N GLU A 119 23.85 -15.82 45.44
CA GLU A 119 24.46 -16.29 44.20
C GLU A 119 23.82 -15.68 42.96
N LEU A 120 22.48 -15.60 42.90
CA LEU A 120 21.73 -14.94 41.81
C LEU A 120 22.12 -13.46 41.70
N PHE A 121 22.18 -12.75 42.83
CA PHE A 121 22.52 -11.33 42.84
C PHE A 121 24.00 -11.06 42.54
N ASP A 122 24.91 -11.94 42.96
CA ASP A 122 26.34 -11.83 42.65
C ASP A 122 26.59 -11.94 41.13
N ILE A 123 25.88 -12.86 40.46
CA ILE A 123 26.07 -13.10 39.02
C ILE A 123 25.28 -12.08 38.17
N HIS A 124 24.01 -11.84 38.49
CA HIS A 124 23.10 -11.10 37.65
C HIS A 124 22.66 -9.75 38.22
N GLY A 125 23.07 -9.39 39.43
CA GLY A 125 22.61 -8.21 40.14
C GLY A 125 22.87 -6.90 39.41
N CYS A 126 24.06 -6.73 38.82
CA CYS A 126 24.39 -5.55 38.04
C CYS A 126 23.46 -5.37 36.80
N GLU A 127 23.17 -6.47 36.10
CA GLU A 127 22.27 -6.47 34.92
C GLU A 127 20.82 -6.15 35.34
N LEU A 128 20.36 -6.73 36.44
CA LEU A 128 19.01 -6.49 36.96
C LEU A 128 18.82 -5.03 37.39
N LEU A 129 19.81 -4.45 38.09
CA LEU A 129 19.75 -3.07 38.56
C LEU A 129 19.78 -2.07 37.42
N GLN A 130 20.59 -2.31 36.38
CA GLN A 130 20.63 -1.47 35.19
C GLN A 130 19.29 -1.47 34.42
N LYS A 131 18.60 -2.62 34.38
CA LYS A 131 17.29 -2.74 33.69
C LYS A 131 16.15 -2.09 34.46
N ASN A 132 16.15 -2.17 35.79
CA ASN A 132 15.06 -1.63 36.61
C ASN A 132 15.53 -1.29 38.02
N PRO A 133 15.52 0.01 38.43
CA PRO A 133 15.97 0.45 39.75
C PRO A 133 15.15 -0.11 40.91
N VAL A 134 13.96 -0.65 40.66
CA VAL A 134 13.11 -1.31 41.68
C VAL A 134 13.82 -2.53 42.33
N TRP A 135 14.83 -3.11 41.69
CA TRP A 135 15.61 -4.19 42.22
C TRP A 135 16.45 -3.80 43.46
N ALA A 136 16.76 -2.50 43.63
CA ALA A 136 17.59 -2.05 44.77
C ALA A 136 17.05 -2.51 46.14
N SER A 137 15.72 -2.49 46.32
CA SER A 137 15.11 -2.97 47.58
C SER A 137 15.17 -4.50 47.74
N TRP A 138 15.26 -5.26 46.64
CA TRP A 138 15.28 -6.72 46.65
C TRP A 138 16.63 -7.30 47.08
N PHE A 139 17.74 -6.57 46.92
CA PHE A 139 19.06 -6.99 47.39
C PHE A 139 19.14 -7.15 48.93
N ALA A 140 18.25 -6.46 49.67
CA ALA A 140 18.18 -6.57 51.10
C ALA A 140 17.45 -7.84 51.61
N ILE A 141 16.65 -8.50 50.76
CA ILE A 141 15.72 -9.57 51.16
C ILE A 141 16.39 -10.77 51.84
N PRO A 142 17.61 -11.23 51.44
CA PRO A 142 18.31 -12.34 52.13
C PRO A 142 18.70 -12.01 53.57
N TYR A 143 18.87 -10.72 53.88
CA TYR A 143 19.36 -10.25 55.20
C TYR A 143 18.22 -9.89 56.16
N ILE A 144 16.98 -9.77 55.67
CA ILE A 144 15.80 -9.51 56.51
C ILE A 144 15.40 -10.79 57.24
N LYS A 145 15.09 -10.65 58.53
CA LYS A 145 14.70 -11.82 59.38
C LYS A 145 13.32 -12.38 58.98
N THR A 146 12.36 -11.51 58.74
CA THR A 146 10.97 -11.87 58.41
C THR A 146 10.47 -11.07 57.19
N PRO A 147 10.97 -11.37 55.98
CA PRO A 147 10.62 -10.60 54.79
C PRO A 147 9.13 -10.68 54.43
N GLN A 148 8.42 -11.73 54.83
CA GLN A 148 6.99 -11.89 54.66
C GLN A 148 6.13 -10.89 55.47
N SER A 149 6.69 -10.29 56.50
CA SER A 149 5.99 -9.27 57.30
C SER A 149 6.21 -7.85 56.79
N GLU A 150 7.20 -7.67 55.92
CA GLU A 150 7.49 -6.36 55.32
C GLU A 150 6.42 -5.96 54.29
N PRO A 151 5.85 -4.74 54.38
CA PRO A 151 4.78 -4.31 53.49
C PRO A 151 5.14 -4.41 52.00
N GLN A 152 6.40 -4.13 51.65
CA GLN A 152 6.90 -4.13 50.27
C GLN A 152 7.03 -5.54 49.65
N PHE A 153 7.20 -6.60 50.48
CA PHE A 153 7.36 -7.98 50.01
C PHE A 153 6.16 -8.87 50.29
N ARG A 154 5.30 -8.50 51.23
CA ARG A 154 4.15 -9.31 51.69
C ARG A 154 3.27 -9.87 50.56
N VAL A 155 3.01 -9.08 49.53
CA VAL A 155 2.17 -9.48 48.41
C VAL A 155 2.74 -10.67 47.65
N TYR A 156 4.09 -10.72 47.50
CA TYR A 156 4.76 -11.78 46.73
C TYR A 156 4.80 -13.13 47.45
N PHE A 157 4.57 -13.17 48.77
CA PHE A 157 4.44 -14.40 49.54
C PHE A 157 3.03 -14.99 49.50
N SER A 158 2.07 -14.31 48.89
CA SER A 158 0.69 -14.78 48.82
C SER A 158 0.50 -15.81 47.71
N LYS A 159 -0.43 -16.75 47.95
CA LYS A 159 -0.78 -17.80 47.00
C LYS A 159 -1.52 -17.23 45.79
N GLU A 160 -2.28 -16.18 46.03
CA GLU A 160 -3.04 -15.45 45.01
C GLU A 160 -2.10 -14.84 43.98
N TRP A 161 -1.03 -14.19 44.41
CA TRP A 161 -0.04 -13.62 43.50
C TRP A 161 0.67 -14.70 42.65
N SER A 162 1.06 -15.80 43.28
CA SER A 162 1.67 -16.94 42.59
C SER A 162 0.76 -17.51 41.53
N ASN A 163 -0.55 -17.73 41.84
CA ASN A 163 -1.53 -18.24 40.88
C ASN A 163 -1.79 -17.25 39.74
N ALA A 164 -1.82 -15.95 40.05
CA ALA A 164 -1.96 -14.91 39.03
C ALA A 164 -0.77 -14.88 38.08
N LEU A 165 0.46 -15.04 38.60
CA LEU A 165 1.66 -15.13 37.76
C LEU A 165 1.63 -16.34 36.82
N HIS A 166 1.27 -17.52 37.34
CA HIS A 166 1.12 -18.75 36.53
C HIS A 166 0.09 -18.54 35.39
N LEU A 167 -1.07 -17.97 35.71
CA LEU A 167 -2.11 -17.72 34.74
C LEU A 167 -1.70 -16.67 33.69
N SER A 168 -1.07 -15.60 34.13
CA SER A 168 -0.58 -14.54 33.23
C SER A 168 0.48 -15.06 32.26
N LEU A 169 1.44 -15.83 32.74
CA LEU A 169 2.47 -16.43 31.90
C LEU A 169 1.86 -17.46 30.92
N ARG A 170 0.92 -18.30 31.40
CA ARG A 170 0.20 -19.25 30.55
C ARG A 170 -0.53 -18.55 29.41
N ASN A 171 -1.31 -17.52 29.73
CA ASN A 171 -2.08 -16.77 28.75
C ASN A 171 -1.18 -16.06 27.74
N PHE A 172 -0.11 -15.45 28.22
CA PHE A 172 0.87 -14.78 27.37
C PHE A 172 1.52 -15.75 26.38
N LEU A 173 2.09 -16.87 26.87
CA LEU A 173 2.76 -17.86 26.02
C LEU A 173 1.76 -18.53 25.05
N SER A 174 0.55 -18.86 25.49
CA SER A 174 -0.50 -19.41 24.62
C SER A 174 -0.86 -18.44 23.49
N LYS A 175 -1.08 -17.17 23.82
CA LYS A 175 -1.45 -16.16 22.82
C LYS A 175 -0.34 -15.96 21.79
N MET A 176 0.91 -15.97 22.26
CA MET A 176 2.07 -15.71 21.41
C MET A 176 2.43 -16.87 20.49
N PHE A 177 2.41 -18.10 20.96
CA PHE A 177 2.92 -19.25 20.21
C PHE A 177 1.83 -20.08 19.51
N ASN A 178 0.56 -20.05 19.98
CA ASN A 178 -0.53 -20.75 19.30
C ASN A 178 -1.07 -20.02 18.06
N GLY A 179 -0.87 -18.70 17.96
CA GLY A 179 -1.48 -17.88 16.90
C GLY A 179 -0.62 -17.64 15.66
N THR A 180 0.63 -17.24 15.82
CA THR A 180 1.37 -16.61 14.72
C THR A 180 2.87 -16.88 14.66
N ARG A 181 3.50 -17.43 15.72
CA ARG A 181 4.96 -17.61 15.74
C ARG A 181 5.37 -19.05 15.57
N ILE A 182 6.03 -19.28 14.47
CA ILE A 182 6.68 -20.54 14.15
C ILE A 182 8.15 -20.39 14.50
N PRO A 183 8.79 -21.33 15.25
CA PRO A 183 10.23 -21.33 15.46
C PRO A 183 11.02 -21.16 14.16
N ALA A 184 12.19 -20.54 14.22
CA ALA A 184 13.01 -20.25 13.04
C ALA A 184 13.30 -21.52 12.21
N LEU A 185 13.47 -22.66 12.86
CA LEU A 185 13.68 -23.95 12.22
C LEU A 185 12.50 -24.35 11.29
N MET A 186 11.26 -24.01 11.68
CA MET A 186 10.07 -24.30 10.86
C MET A 186 9.92 -23.31 9.69
N LYS A 187 10.50 -22.11 9.78
CA LYS A 187 10.56 -21.14 8.66
C LYS A 187 11.47 -21.62 7.53
N ILE A 188 12.57 -22.31 7.86
CA ILE A 188 13.51 -22.87 6.89
C ILE A 188 12.79 -23.83 5.91
N SER A 189 11.86 -24.64 6.38
CA SER A 189 11.06 -25.52 5.53
C SER A 189 10.22 -24.74 4.51
N SER A 190 9.54 -23.69 4.97
CA SER A 190 8.74 -22.82 4.09
C SER A 190 9.60 -22.11 3.04
N GLU A 191 10.79 -21.64 3.43
CA GLU A 191 11.74 -20.98 2.52
C GLU A 191 12.32 -21.99 1.51
N SER A 192 12.67 -23.21 1.92
CA SER A 192 13.16 -24.27 1.03
C SER A 192 12.12 -24.66 -0.02
N ASN A 193 10.85 -24.80 0.39
CA ASN A 193 9.75 -25.10 -0.54
C ASN A 193 9.51 -23.95 -1.52
N MET A 194 9.60 -22.70 -1.04
CA MET A 194 9.49 -21.51 -1.90
C MET A 194 10.63 -21.45 -2.92
N VAL A 195 11.88 -21.69 -2.51
CA VAL A 195 13.05 -21.74 -3.40
C VAL A 195 12.89 -22.85 -4.45
N SER A 196 12.39 -24.02 -4.06
CA SER A 196 12.15 -25.13 -4.99
C SER A 196 11.08 -24.78 -6.02
N ARG A 197 9.98 -24.14 -5.60
CA ARG A 197 8.92 -23.64 -6.48
C ARG A 197 9.45 -22.58 -7.44
N LEU A 198 10.17 -21.58 -6.94
CA LEU A 198 10.78 -20.54 -7.77
C LEU A 198 11.76 -21.10 -8.81
N LYS A 199 12.56 -22.11 -8.44
CA LYS A 199 13.42 -22.82 -9.40
C LYS A 199 12.62 -23.52 -10.50
N GLY A 200 11.48 -24.08 -10.16
CA GLY A 200 10.52 -24.66 -11.12
C GLY A 200 9.97 -23.60 -12.08
N ASP A 201 9.53 -22.48 -11.55
CA ASP A 201 8.99 -21.37 -12.32
C ASP A 201 10.05 -20.75 -13.26
N ILE A 202 11.29 -20.60 -12.79
CA ILE A 202 12.43 -20.16 -13.62
C ILE A 202 12.68 -21.11 -14.78
N LYS A 203 12.66 -22.45 -14.54
CA LYS A 203 12.84 -23.42 -15.62
C LYS A 203 11.71 -23.32 -16.66
N GLN A 204 10.47 -23.14 -16.21
CA GLN A 204 9.32 -22.98 -17.10
C GLN A 204 9.40 -21.68 -17.92
N LEU A 205 9.81 -20.58 -17.29
CA LEU A 205 10.01 -19.30 -17.98
C LEU A 205 11.13 -19.38 -19.00
N ASN A 206 12.27 -19.98 -18.66
CA ASN A 206 13.37 -20.16 -19.59
C ASN A 206 12.97 -21.04 -20.80
N PHE A 207 12.14 -22.09 -20.59
CA PHE A 207 11.61 -22.90 -21.68
C PHE A 207 10.70 -22.08 -22.61
N LYS A 208 9.80 -21.26 -22.06
CA LYS A 208 8.95 -20.34 -22.85
C LYS A 208 9.78 -19.30 -23.62
N LEU A 209 10.83 -18.81 -22.99
CA LEU A 209 11.75 -17.83 -23.60
C LEU A 209 12.46 -18.44 -24.82
N ALA A 210 12.95 -19.69 -24.69
CA ALA A 210 13.55 -20.42 -25.81
C ALA A 210 12.54 -20.66 -26.94
N GLN A 211 11.28 -21.02 -26.64
CA GLN A 211 10.24 -21.17 -27.65
C GLN A 211 9.95 -19.85 -28.40
N LEU A 212 9.88 -18.74 -27.67
CA LEU A 212 9.66 -17.43 -28.28
C LEU A 212 10.84 -17.00 -29.15
N GLN A 213 12.07 -17.31 -28.76
CA GLN A 213 13.27 -17.03 -29.55
C GLN A 213 13.24 -17.79 -30.89
N VAL A 214 12.88 -19.08 -30.88
CA VAL A 214 12.75 -19.87 -32.12
C VAL A 214 11.67 -19.30 -33.03
N LEU A 215 10.52 -18.89 -32.49
CA LEU A 215 9.44 -18.25 -33.27
C LEU A 215 9.85 -16.89 -33.84
N LEU A 216 10.73 -16.18 -33.16
CA LEU A 216 11.27 -14.89 -33.61
C LEU A 216 12.23 -15.09 -34.77
N GLU A 217 13.14 -16.07 -34.66
CA GLU A 217 14.05 -16.48 -35.73
C GLU A 217 13.29 -16.97 -36.99
N GLU A 218 12.23 -17.77 -36.80
CA GLU A 218 11.36 -18.19 -37.91
C GLU A 218 10.67 -17.00 -38.60
N LYS A 219 10.21 -16.03 -37.84
CA LYS A 219 9.60 -14.80 -38.38
C LYS A 219 10.61 -13.91 -39.10
N GLU A 220 11.80 -13.77 -38.58
CA GLU A 220 12.87 -13.03 -39.21
C GLU A 220 13.31 -13.67 -40.52
N THR A 221 13.45 -15.00 -40.57
CA THR A 221 13.76 -15.74 -41.80
C THR A 221 12.64 -15.60 -42.83
N GLN A 222 11.35 -15.66 -42.42
CA GLN A 222 10.22 -15.41 -43.32
C GLN A 222 10.22 -13.96 -43.85
N HIS A 223 10.58 -12.99 -43.02
CA HIS A 223 10.67 -11.58 -43.45
C HIS A 223 11.81 -11.35 -44.44
N GLN A 224 12.97 -11.99 -44.22
CA GLN A 224 14.08 -11.94 -45.15
C GLN A 224 13.75 -12.62 -46.49
N LEU A 225 13.07 -13.76 -46.48
CA LEU A 225 12.63 -14.44 -47.69
C LEU A 225 11.61 -13.58 -48.48
N ARG A 226 10.70 -12.89 -47.75
CA ARG A 226 9.72 -12.00 -48.38
C ARG A 226 10.38 -10.73 -48.95
N SER A 227 11.39 -10.18 -48.27
CA SER A 227 12.17 -9.05 -48.72
C SER A 227 12.98 -9.38 -49.98
N ASN A 228 13.60 -10.56 -49.97
CA ASN A 228 14.37 -11.06 -51.14
C ASN A 228 13.45 -11.36 -52.34
N ALA A 229 12.23 -11.88 -52.13
CA ALA A 229 11.25 -12.09 -53.18
C ALA A 229 10.73 -10.76 -53.78
N LEU A 230 10.58 -9.71 -52.96
CA LEU A 230 10.24 -8.36 -53.43
C LEU A 230 11.39 -7.72 -54.25
N LEU A 231 12.63 -7.93 -53.86
CA LEU A 231 13.81 -7.48 -54.64
C LEU A 231 13.94 -8.23 -55.96
N ALA A 232 13.65 -9.54 -55.99
CA ALA A 232 13.65 -10.34 -57.22
C ALA A 232 12.57 -9.90 -58.23
N THR A 233 11.39 -9.45 -57.74
CA THR A 233 10.31 -8.91 -58.59
C THR A 233 10.59 -7.52 -59.14
N GLN A 234 11.47 -6.73 -58.48
CA GLN A 234 11.92 -5.43 -59.03
C GLN A 234 12.98 -5.53 -60.12
N VAL A 235 13.73 -6.64 -60.19
CA VAL A 235 14.74 -6.87 -61.22
C VAL A 235 14.14 -7.40 -62.54
N THR A 236 12.89 -7.90 -62.53
CA THR A 236 12.23 -8.47 -63.72
C THR A 236 11.35 -7.50 -64.51
N VAL A 237 11.37 -6.20 -64.22
CA VAL A 237 10.60 -5.16 -64.96
C VAL A 237 11.53 -4.30 -65.85
N GLY A 238 12.65 -4.84 -66.32
CA GLY A 238 13.55 -4.07 -67.18
C GLY A 238 14.28 -4.90 -68.22
N THR A 239 13.61 -5.61 -69.10
CA THR A 239 14.06 -5.84 -70.50
C THR A 239 13.00 -6.59 -71.28
N ASN A 240 12.32 -5.87 -72.16
CA ASN A 240 11.58 -6.43 -73.29
C ASN A 240 12.55 -6.78 -74.40
N SER A 241 12.48 -8.01 -74.93
CA SER A 241 12.20 -8.26 -76.35
C SER A 241 12.49 -9.71 -76.78
N SER A 242 11.45 -10.27 -77.39
CA SER A 242 11.39 -11.26 -78.51
C SER A 242 12.13 -12.59 -78.40
N SER A 243 11.29 -13.59 -78.47
CA SER A 243 11.18 -14.70 -79.42
C SER A 243 10.90 -16.07 -78.78
N ASN A 244 9.73 -16.59 -79.11
CA ASN A 244 9.31 -17.99 -79.02
C ASN A 244 10.04 -18.82 -80.11
N PRO A 245 9.92 -20.18 -80.23
CA PRO A 245 9.17 -21.15 -79.45
C PRO A 245 9.87 -22.55 -79.32
N LEU A 246 9.12 -23.50 -78.74
CA LEU A 246 9.04 -24.96 -78.98
C LEU A 246 9.51 -25.93 -77.89
N ALA A 247 8.51 -26.63 -77.37
CA ALA A 247 8.33 -28.07 -77.23
C ALA A 247 9.17 -28.90 -76.23
N GLY A 248 8.43 -29.68 -75.43
CA GLY A 248 8.89 -30.99 -75.02
C GLY A 248 8.56 -31.40 -73.56
N SER A 249 7.37 -31.89 -73.37
CA SER A 249 7.00 -33.18 -72.76
C SER A 249 7.73 -33.69 -71.51
N GLY A 250 6.98 -34.07 -70.53
CA GLY A 250 7.39 -35.10 -69.57
C GLY A 250 6.79 -35.00 -68.16
N GLU A 251 5.56 -35.41 -68.00
CA GLU A 251 5.06 -36.02 -66.74
C GLU A 251 5.64 -37.45 -66.61
N PRO A 252 5.48 -38.23 -65.54
CA PRO A 252 4.44 -38.17 -64.50
C PRO A 252 4.79 -38.74 -63.08
N THR A 253 3.79 -38.66 -62.23
CA THR A 253 3.35 -39.67 -61.17
C THR A 253 4.19 -39.75 -59.87
N VAL A 254 3.67 -39.97 -58.71
CA VAL A 254 2.42 -40.35 -58.03
C VAL A 254 2.74 -40.59 -56.56
N PHE A 255 1.86 -40.29 -55.66
CA PHE A 255 1.31 -40.91 -54.45
C PHE A 255 1.20 -40.01 -53.22
N GLY A 256 -0.08 -39.79 -52.87
CA GLY A 256 -0.47 -39.46 -51.49
C GLY A 256 -0.68 -40.75 -50.67
N PRO A 257 -1.35 -40.73 -49.51
CA PRO A 257 -2.58 -40.03 -49.17
C PRO A 257 -2.74 -39.53 -47.69
N ALA A 258 -3.68 -38.61 -47.49
CA ALA A 258 -4.82 -38.58 -46.56
C ALA A 258 -4.60 -38.76 -45.05
N ALA A 259 -5.23 -38.07 -44.16
CA ALA A 259 -6.60 -37.67 -43.87
C ALA A 259 -6.59 -36.61 -42.72
N SER A 260 -7.32 -35.55 -42.81
CA SER A 260 -8.71 -35.23 -42.40
C SER A 260 -8.93 -34.96 -40.91
N HIS A 261 -9.56 -33.87 -40.70
CA HIS A 261 -10.64 -33.36 -39.82
C HIS A 261 -10.23 -32.10 -39.05
N ASP A 262 -11.00 -31.05 -38.78
CA ASP A 262 -12.29 -30.60 -39.29
C ASP A 262 -12.36 -29.10 -39.07
N ILE A 263 -13.06 -28.42 -39.92
CA ILE A 263 -13.30 -26.97 -39.95
C ILE A 263 -14.59 -26.72 -39.18
N CYS A 264 -14.63 -25.74 -38.31
CA CYS A 264 -15.86 -25.04 -37.92
C CYS A 264 -15.78 -23.55 -38.22
N VAL A 265 -16.55 -23.16 -39.21
CA VAL A 265 -16.81 -21.79 -39.67
C VAL A 265 -18.05 -21.28 -38.95
N TYR A 266 -18.03 -20.06 -38.48
CA TYR A 266 -19.24 -19.29 -38.15
C TYR A 266 -19.33 -18.04 -39.02
N PRO A 267 -20.55 -17.72 -39.52
CA PRO A 267 -20.75 -16.69 -40.54
C PRO A 267 -21.11 -15.33 -39.98
N THR A 268 -20.69 -14.31 -40.70
CA THR A 268 -21.06 -12.91 -40.59
C THR A 268 -22.47 -12.68 -41.18
N PRO A 269 -23.28 -11.75 -40.67
CA PRO A 269 -24.39 -11.17 -41.45
C PRO A 269 -24.09 -9.75 -41.92
N GLN A 270 -24.44 -9.56 -43.17
CA GLN A 270 -24.36 -8.34 -43.93
C GLN A 270 -25.43 -7.30 -43.57
N ALA A 271 -25.09 -6.05 -43.91
CA ALA A 271 -25.90 -4.85 -43.88
C ALA A 271 -27.18 -4.89 -44.75
N GLY A 272 -28.17 -4.17 -44.29
CA GLY A 272 -29.37 -3.82 -45.05
C GLY A 272 -29.88 -2.44 -44.71
N GLU A 273 -29.67 -1.53 -45.65
CA GLU A 273 -30.22 -0.17 -45.70
C GLU A 273 -31.74 -0.18 -45.80
N ARG A 274 -32.40 0.79 -45.17
CA ARG A 274 -33.63 1.47 -45.66
C ARG A 274 -33.99 2.69 -44.79
N GLU A 275 -33.88 3.86 -45.38
CA GLU A 275 -34.67 5.08 -45.14
C GLU A 275 -35.89 5.15 -46.07
N PRO A 276 -36.75 6.22 -46.00
CA PRO A 276 -37.43 6.93 -44.92
C PRO A 276 -38.96 6.99 -45.10
N LYS A 277 -39.72 7.54 -44.14
CA LYS A 277 -41.01 8.24 -44.43
C LYS A 277 -41.43 9.20 -43.32
N HIS A 278 -41.66 10.41 -43.73
CA HIS A 278 -42.41 11.57 -43.25
C HIS A 278 -43.83 11.24 -42.74
N ILE A 279 -44.34 12.05 -41.81
CA ILE A 279 -45.68 12.69 -41.76
C ILE A 279 -45.83 13.42 -40.41
N ASP A 280 -45.83 14.71 -40.46
CA ASP A 280 -46.73 15.85 -40.15
C ASP A 280 -47.50 15.92 -38.82
N ASP A 281 -47.32 17.13 -38.23
CA ASP A 281 -48.33 18.04 -37.62
C ASP A 281 -49.15 17.62 -36.41
N ILE A 282 -49.08 18.48 -35.38
CA ILE A 282 -50.14 19.36 -34.86
C ILE A 282 -49.62 20.16 -33.63
N ARG A 283 -49.71 21.49 -33.74
CA ARG A 283 -49.83 22.51 -32.67
C ARG A 283 -51.32 22.89 -32.54
N PRO A 284 -51.76 23.75 -31.57
CA PRO A 284 -51.16 24.59 -30.54
C PRO A 284 -51.97 24.60 -29.20
N ASP A 285 -51.55 25.32 -28.17
CA ASP A 285 -52.20 26.52 -27.60
C ASP A 285 -51.64 26.91 -26.21
N ASP A 286 -51.25 28.14 -26.13
CA ASP A 286 -51.30 29.29 -25.24
C ASP A 286 -51.66 29.13 -23.74
N THR A 287 -50.85 29.77 -22.87
CA THR A 287 -51.27 31.00 -22.10
C THR A 287 -50.09 31.57 -21.32
N HIS A 288 -49.71 32.80 -21.66
CA HIS A 288 -49.44 34.05 -20.92
C HIS A 288 -49.12 33.97 -19.41
N VAL A 289 -48.12 34.70 -18.83
CA VAL A 289 -48.02 36.16 -18.65
C VAL A 289 -46.68 36.58 -18.05
N SER A 290 -46.05 37.59 -18.63
CA SER A 290 -45.39 38.83 -18.20
C SER A 290 -44.00 38.81 -17.53
N THR A 291 -43.04 39.21 -18.23
CA THR A 291 -42.28 40.46 -18.43
C THR A 291 -41.60 41.11 -17.22
N SER A 292 -40.28 41.24 -17.30
CA SER A 292 -39.60 42.54 -17.21
C SER A 292 -38.25 42.46 -17.92
N LYS A 293 -38.09 43.45 -18.80
CA LYS A 293 -36.96 43.70 -19.69
C LYS A 293 -35.83 44.38 -18.91
N ILE A 294 -34.57 43.99 -19.14
CA ILE A 294 -33.47 44.94 -19.22
C ILE A 294 -32.55 44.52 -20.37
N SER A 295 -32.17 45.52 -21.09
CA SER A 295 -31.64 45.69 -22.43
C SER A 295 -30.30 44.99 -22.71
N CYS A 296 -30.26 44.41 -23.91
CA CYS A 296 -29.07 43.91 -24.60
C CYS A 296 -28.22 45.04 -25.17
N HIS A 297 -26.91 44.91 -25.07
CA HIS A 297 -26.03 45.39 -26.13
C HIS A 297 -25.22 44.20 -26.68
N SER A 298 -25.48 43.90 -27.92
CA SER A 298 -24.70 43.03 -28.78
C SER A 298 -23.37 43.69 -29.12
N SER A 299 -22.28 42.96 -28.95
CA SER A 299 -21.06 43.22 -29.69
C SER A 299 -20.35 41.90 -30.02
N GLN A 300 -20.02 41.86 -31.26
CA GLN A 300 -19.47 40.80 -32.09
C GLN A 300 -18.27 40.05 -31.49
N SER A 301 -18.31 38.74 -31.73
CA SER A 301 -17.21 37.81 -31.58
C SER A 301 -16.09 38.13 -32.57
N GLU A 302 -15.05 38.81 -32.08
CA GLU A 302 -13.74 38.75 -32.73
C GLU A 302 -12.86 37.75 -31.99
N ARG A 303 -12.22 36.88 -32.74
CA ARG A 303 -11.35 35.80 -32.31
C ARG A 303 -10.18 36.35 -31.48
N ASN A 304 -10.17 36.05 -30.19
CA ASN A 304 -9.15 36.45 -29.24
C ASN A 304 -8.03 35.38 -29.16
N THR A 305 -7.20 35.29 -30.20
CA THR A 305 -5.94 34.55 -30.13
C THR A 305 -4.78 35.36 -29.50
N GLY A 306 -5.03 36.62 -29.12
CA GLY A 306 -4.03 37.51 -28.53
C GLY A 306 -4.02 37.55 -26.99
N ASN A 307 -5.02 37.01 -26.31
CA ASN A 307 -5.17 37.14 -24.87
C ASN A 307 -4.54 36.00 -24.05
N GLU A 308 -4.18 34.88 -24.67
CA GLU A 308 -3.50 33.77 -23.97
C GLU A 308 -2.02 34.09 -23.74
N ALA A 309 -1.36 34.72 -24.69
CA ALA A 309 0.06 35.11 -24.54
C ALA A 309 0.27 36.22 -23.50
N GLN A 310 -0.68 37.17 -23.37
CA GLN A 310 -0.59 38.24 -22.37
C GLN A 310 -0.93 37.79 -20.92
N ARG A 311 -1.75 36.72 -20.75
CA ARG A 311 -2.05 36.14 -19.42
C ARG A 311 -0.94 35.19 -18.92
N GLU A 312 -0.09 34.67 -19.81
CA GLU A 312 1.07 33.88 -19.42
C GLU A 312 2.17 34.71 -18.73
N GLU A 313 2.24 36.02 -18.94
CA GLU A 313 3.20 36.91 -18.29
C GLU A 313 2.92 37.15 -16.80
N GLU A 314 1.68 36.92 -16.31
CA GLU A 314 1.32 37.12 -14.90
C GLU A 314 1.87 36.03 -13.95
N PHE A 315 2.30 34.87 -14.45
CA PHE A 315 2.85 33.77 -13.65
C PHE A 315 4.29 33.48 -14.09
N PRO A 316 5.30 34.03 -13.41
CA PRO A 316 6.69 33.74 -13.71
C PRO A 316 7.02 32.26 -13.48
N GLU A 317 7.96 31.73 -14.25
CA GLU A 317 8.48 30.41 -14.00
C GLU A 317 9.23 30.34 -12.68
N VAL A 318 9.11 29.18 -12.02
CA VAL A 318 9.87 28.89 -10.81
C VAL A 318 11.37 28.89 -11.13
N ARG A 319 12.16 29.49 -10.24
CA ARG A 319 13.62 29.36 -10.30
C ARG A 319 14.00 27.96 -9.81
N VAL A 320 14.78 27.26 -10.61
CA VAL A 320 15.12 25.86 -10.37
C VAL A 320 16.61 25.74 -10.10
N ASP A 321 16.96 25.12 -8.96
CA ASP A 321 18.34 24.75 -8.65
C ASP A 321 18.69 23.43 -9.30
N PHE A 322 17.77 22.47 -9.28
CA PHE A 322 17.97 21.12 -9.76
C PHE A 322 16.65 20.53 -10.27
N GLN A 323 16.73 19.75 -11.34
CA GLN A 323 15.60 18.98 -11.85
C GLN A 323 16.06 17.58 -12.30
N GLU A 324 15.36 16.56 -11.83
CA GLU A 324 15.52 15.18 -12.28
C GLU A 324 14.25 14.68 -12.96
N THR A 325 14.41 13.87 -14.01
CA THR A 325 13.28 13.30 -14.74
C THR A 325 13.37 11.77 -14.73
N PHE A 326 12.33 11.13 -14.21
CA PHE A 326 12.20 9.68 -14.21
C PHE A 326 11.35 9.24 -15.39
N LEU A 327 11.92 8.36 -16.20
CA LEU A 327 11.29 7.78 -17.39
C LEU A 327 11.19 6.26 -17.24
N GLY A 328 10.13 5.67 -17.79
CA GLY A 328 9.99 4.21 -17.79
C GLY A 328 8.55 3.72 -17.84
N HIS A 329 7.57 4.54 -17.46
CA HIS A 329 6.16 4.22 -17.70
C HIS A 329 5.82 4.27 -19.19
N THR A 330 4.90 3.42 -19.62
CA THR A 330 4.47 3.31 -21.03
C THR A 330 3.14 3.99 -21.30
N SER A 331 2.49 4.49 -20.25
CA SER A 331 1.21 5.20 -20.30
C SER A 331 1.23 6.40 -19.35
N PRO A 332 0.24 7.30 -19.40
CA PRO A 332 0.14 8.46 -18.53
C PRO A 332 0.31 8.14 -17.04
N ILE A 333 0.97 9.03 -16.33
CA ILE A 333 1.10 8.94 -14.88
C ILE A 333 -0.27 9.25 -14.25
N SER A 334 -0.75 8.38 -13.37
CA SER A 334 -2.01 8.58 -12.64
C SER A 334 -1.78 9.18 -11.25
N ARG A 335 -0.71 8.79 -10.57
CA ARG A 335 -0.36 9.27 -9.21
C ARG A 335 1.15 9.30 -9.01
N CYS A 336 1.63 10.26 -8.24
CA CYS A 336 3.00 10.24 -7.71
C CYS A 336 3.04 10.77 -6.27
N ARG A 337 3.92 10.19 -5.43
CA ARG A 337 4.06 10.56 -4.00
C ARG A 337 5.49 10.42 -3.53
N PHE A 338 5.95 11.39 -2.75
CA PHE A 338 7.15 11.25 -1.94
C PHE A 338 6.93 10.26 -0.79
N SER A 339 7.97 9.55 -0.41
CA SER A 339 7.98 8.76 0.82
C SER A 339 8.02 9.65 2.07
N ALA A 340 7.86 9.06 3.25
CA ALA A 340 7.81 9.79 4.51
C ALA A 340 9.09 10.60 4.80
N THR A 341 10.27 10.11 4.40
CA THR A 341 11.55 10.84 4.51
C THR A 341 11.79 11.79 3.34
N GLY A 342 11.16 11.54 2.19
CA GLY A 342 11.41 12.23 0.94
C GLY A 342 12.47 11.56 0.06
N ASP A 343 13.20 10.54 0.55
CA ASP A 343 14.30 9.90 -0.18
C ASP A 343 13.83 9.08 -1.38
N ASN A 344 12.57 8.63 -1.36
CA ASN A 344 12.00 7.79 -2.40
C ASN A 344 10.77 8.46 -3.00
N VAL A 345 10.54 8.15 -4.26
CA VAL A 345 9.35 8.57 -5.01
C VAL A 345 8.63 7.32 -5.50
N ALA A 346 7.32 7.25 -5.31
CA ALA A 346 6.48 6.26 -5.97
C ALA A 346 5.69 6.93 -7.08
N SER A 347 5.64 6.30 -8.25
CA SER A 347 4.81 6.72 -9.37
C SER A 347 3.93 5.57 -9.85
N ALA A 348 2.67 5.86 -10.12
CA ALA A 348 1.68 4.95 -10.68
C ALA A 348 1.24 5.41 -12.06
N SER A 349 0.87 4.48 -12.91
CA SER A 349 0.48 4.76 -14.29
C SER A 349 -0.75 3.94 -14.70
N VAL A 350 -1.43 4.43 -15.72
CA VAL A 350 -2.53 3.74 -16.42
C VAL A 350 -2.08 2.40 -17.01
N ASP A 351 -0.76 2.20 -17.21
CA ASP A 351 -0.19 0.91 -17.64
C ASP A 351 -0.33 -0.22 -16.60
N GLY A 352 -0.93 0.04 -15.44
CA GLY A 352 -1.13 -0.93 -14.37
C GLY A 352 0.14 -1.22 -13.57
N THR A 353 1.16 -0.37 -13.68
CA THR A 353 2.40 -0.50 -12.92
C THR A 353 2.61 0.64 -11.94
N VAL A 354 3.24 0.31 -10.81
CA VAL A 354 3.80 1.28 -9.87
C VAL A 354 5.32 1.13 -9.90
N ARG A 355 6.04 2.26 -9.95
CA ARG A 355 7.49 2.30 -9.88
C ARG A 355 7.95 3.05 -8.66
N ILE A 356 9.01 2.54 -8.03
CA ILE A 356 9.69 3.19 -6.92
C ILE A 356 11.06 3.64 -7.41
N TRP A 357 11.37 4.90 -7.15
CA TRP A 357 12.60 5.57 -7.53
C TRP A 357 13.29 6.10 -6.27
N THR A 358 14.61 5.97 -6.21
CA THR A 358 15.39 6.62 -5.16
C THR A 358 15.82 7.98 -5.69
N TYR A 359 15.44 9.02 -5.00
CA TYR A 359 15.73 10.42 -5.38
C TYR A 359 17.06 10.89 -4.80
N ASP A 360 17.37 10.57 -3.54
CA ASP A 360 18.64 10.93 -2.94
C ASP A 360 19.75 9.95 -3.35
N SER A 361 20.84 10.50 -3.92
CA SER A 361 22.02 9.74 -4.30
C SER A 361 22.77 9.09 -3.12
N SER A 362 22.50 9.52 -1.89
CA SER A 362 23.02 8.89 -0.67
C SER A 362 22.26 7.61 -0.28
N ALA A 363 21.02 7.45 -0.75
CA ALA A 363 20.22 6.26 -0.50
C ALA A 363 20.55 5.14 -1.49
N PRO A 364 20.56 3.87 -1.05
CA PRO A 364 20.90 2.77 -1.95
C PRO A 364 19.84 2.61 -3.04
N ALA A 365 20.24 2.73 -4.31
CA ALA A 365 19.38 2.45 -5.49
C ALA A 365 18.78 1.03 -5.50
N SER A 366 19.13 0.21 -4.51
CA SER A 366 18.56 -1.11 -4.25
C SER A 366 17.04 -1.08 -3.98
N ARG A 367 16.47 0.07 -3.63
CA ARG A 367 15.01 0.23 -3.40
C ARG A 367 14.20 0.38 -4.67
N ASN A 368 14.82 0.71 -5.81
CA ASN A 368 14.10 0.80 -7.08
C ASN A 368 13.38 -0.51 -7.41
N ALA A 369 12.11 -0.40 -7.78
CA ALA A 369 11.27 -1.54 -8.08
C ALA A 369 10.17 -1.18 -9.09
N THR A 370 9.72 -2.17 -9.85
CA THR A 370 8.49 -2.09 -10.66
C THR A 370 7.50 -3.11 -10.13
N ILE A 371 6.29 -2.67 -9.83
CA ILE A 371 5.21 -3.46 -9.24
C ILE A 371 4.11 -3.57 -10.29
N TYR A 372 3.73 -4.79 -10.65
CA TYR A 372 2.64 -5.05 -11.59
C TYR A 372 1.36 -5.32 -10.81
N CYS A 373 0.36 -4.46 -10.97
CA CYS A 373 -0.89 -4.54 -10.23
C CYS A 373 -2.02 -5.22 -11.01
N GLY A 374 -1.93 -5.26 -12.33
CA GLY A 374 -2.91 -5.92 -13.20
C GLY A 374 -4.16 -5.09 -13.52
N ALA A 375 -4.38 -3.99 -12.81
CA ALA A 375 -5.47 -3.03 -13.03
C ALA A 375 -4.95 -1.61 -12.91
N GLU A 376 -5.70 -0.63 -13.40
CA GLU A 376 -5.39 0.80 -13.29
C GLU A 376 -5.26 1.21 -11.83
N ILE A 377 -4.23 2.00 -11.52
CA ILE A 377 -3.95 2.47 -10.17
C ILE A 377 -4.67 3.80 -9.94
N MET A 378 -5.61 3.80 -9.00
CA MET A 378 -6.44 4.95 -8.65
C MET A 378 -5.84 5.77 -7.52
N SER A 379 -5.17 5.14 -6.58
CA SER A 379 -4.57 5.82 -5.43
C SER A 379 -3.24 5.18 -5.02
N LEU A 380 -2.39 6.00 -4.41
CA LEU A 380 -1.03 5.65 -4.00
C LEU A 380 -0.69 6.41 -2.72
N GLU A 381 -0.30 5.69 -1.68
CA GLU A 381 -0.02 6.30 -0.38
C GLU A 381 1.12 5.57 0.34
N TRP A 382 2.10 6.32 0.82
CA TRP A 382 3.15 5.81 1.68
C TRP A 382 2.69 5.71 3.14
N GLU A 383 3.25 4.78 3.89
CA GLU A 383 3.13 4.80 5.34
C GLU A 383 3.81 6.06 5.89
N CYS A 384 3.10 6.82 6.74
CA CYS A 384 3.56 8.13 7.21
C CYS A 384 4.81 8.10 8.12
N LYS A 385 5.19 6.92 8.65
CA LYS A 385 6.29 6.78 9.64
C LYS A 385 7.57 6.17 9.08
N SER A 386 7.48 5.55 7.91
CA SER A 386 8.62 4.86 7.33
C SER A 386 8.49 4.74 5.82
N ASP A 387 9.62 4.62 5.13
CA ASP A 387 9.68 4.38 3.69
C ASP A 387 9.54 2.90 3.33
N ARG A 388 8.98 2.09 4.23
CA ARG A 388 8.96 0.63 4.06
C ARG A 388 7.71 0.09 3.43
N LEU A 389 6.60 0.82 3.57
CA LEU A 389 5.31 0.34 3.13
C LEU A 389 4.64 1.33 2.19
N LEU A 390 4.21 0.83 1.04
CA LEU A 390 3.46 1.57 0.04
C LEU A 390 2.10 0.87 -0.15
N LEU A 391 1.01 1.61 0.02
CA LEU A 391 -0.35 1.18 -0.27
C LEU A 391 -0.73 1.58 -1.69
N ILE A 392 -1.35 0.67 -2.42
CA ILE A 392 -1.73 0.81 -3.82
C ILE A 392 -3.20 0.43 -3.94
N GLY A 393 -4.04 1.38 -4.31
CA GLY A 393 -5.47 1.16 -4.58
C GLY A 393 -5.74 1.06 -6.08
N THR A 394 -6.49 0.07 -6.49
CA THR A 394 -6.75 -0.26 -7.89
C THR A 394 -8.22 -0.08 -8.28
N ALA A 395 -8.48 0.12 -9.57
CA ALA A 395 -9.81 0.35 -10.12
C ALA A 395 -10.74 -0.87 -10.05
N ASP A 396 -10.21 -2.05 -9.76
CA ASP A 396 -10.95 -3.29 -9.54
C ASP A 396 -11.24 -3.58 -8.05
N GLY A 397 -11.00 -2.59 -7.16
CA GLY A 397 -11.27 -2.70 -5.73
C GLY A 397 -10.15 -3.35 -4.92
N GLY A 398 -9.03 -3.65 -5.54
CA GLY A 398 -7.86 -4.20 -4.85
C GLY A 398 -7.11 -3.13 -4.04
N ILE A 399 -6.62 -3.51 -2.87
CA ILE A 399 -5.68 -2.71 -2.07
C ILE A 399 -4.46 -3.59 -1.81
N LYS A 400 -3.34 -3.25 -2.42
CA LYS A 400 -2.08 -3.97 -2.24
C LYS A 400 -1.15 -3.19 -1.32
N ALA A 401 -0.59 -3.87 -0.34
CA ALA A 401 0.47 -3.32 0.50
C ALA A 401 1.82 -3.89 0.04
N TRP A 402 2.70 -3.04 -0.45
CA TRP A 402 4.04 -3.39 -0.92
C TRP A 402 5.08 -3.05 0.14
N ASN A 403 5.90 -4.04 0.52
CA ASN A 403 7.07 -3.78 1.35
C ASN A 403 8.28 -3.51 0.46
N VAL A 404 8.84 -2.32 0.58
CA VAL A 404 9.93 -1.82 -0.28
C VAL A 404 11.23 -2.56 -0.03
N ASP A 405 11.57 -2.80 1.24
CA ASP A 405 12.81 -3.50 1.61
C ASP A 405 12.74 -4.99 1.20
N ALA A 406 11.61 -5.64 1.43
CA ALA A 406 11.39 -7.03 1.08
C ALA A 406 11.04 -7.24 -0.41
N LYS A 407 10.77 -6.17 -1.17
CA LYS A 407 10.37 -6.17 -2.59
C LYS A 407 9.24 -7.16 -2.90
N ARG A 408 8.21 -7.15 -2.07
CA ARG A 408 7.04 -8.04 -2.23
C ARG A 408 5.76 -7.43 -1.71
N VAL A 409 4.64 -7.89 -2.25
CA VAL A 409 3.32 -7.64 -1.67
C VAL A 409 3.23 -8.39 -0.34
N VAL A 410 2.96 -7.68 0.74
CA VAL A 410 2.79 -8.24 2.09
C VAL A 410 1.34 -8.48 2.43
N CYS A 411 0.44 -7.75 1.77
CA CYS A 411 -0.98 -7.94 1.89
C CYS A 411 -1.68 -7.57 0.59
N ASP A 412 -2.70 -8.35 0.23
CA ASP A 412 -3.58 -8.11 -0.91
C ASP A 412 -5.01 -8.21 -0.37
N LEU A 413 -5.68 -7.06 -0.30
CA LEU A 413 -7.04 -6.92 0.19
C LEU A 413 -7.95 -6.61 -0.99
N SER A 414 -9.17 -7.07 -0.94
CA SER A 414 -10.23 -6.62 -1.84
C SER A 414 -11.30 -5.89 -1.03
N CYS A 415 -11.73 -4.75 -1.53
CA CYS A 415 -12.98 -4.15 -1.08
C CYS A 415 -14.14 -5.12 -1.36
N THR A 416 -15.29 -4.89 -0.72
CA THR A 416 -16.46 -5.73 -0.95
C THR A 416 -16.91 -5.66 -2.41
N GLU A 417 -17.53 -6.71 -2.93
CA GLU A 417 -18.08 -6.74 -4.30
C GLU A 417 -19.03 -5.56 -4.60
N ALA A 418 -19.66 -5.02 -3.54
CA ALA A 418 -20.54 -3.84 -3.65
C ALA A 418 -19.77 -2.55 -3.99
N PHE A 419 -18.48 -2.45 -3.65
CA PHE A 419 -17.64 -1.25 -3.83
C PHE A 419 -16.34 -1.59 -4.59
N PRO A 420 -16.44 -1.88 -5.89
CA PRO A 420 -15.32 -2.42 -6.66
C PRO A 420 -14.29 -1.37 -7.12
N SER A 421 -14.31 -0.15 -6.64
CA SER A 421 -13.35 0.88 -7.06
C SER A 421 -12.80 1.63 -5.86
N VAL A 422 -11.48 1.60 -5.66
CA VAL A 422 -10.78 2.36 -4.61
C VAL A 422 -10.38 3.72 -5.16
N LEU A 423 -11.07 4.78 -4.73
CA LEU A 423 -10.86 6.15 -5.24
C LEU A 423 -9.71 6.87 -4.53
N ASP A 424 -9.54 6.64 -3.22
CA ASP A 424 -8.48 7.25 -2.44
C ASP A 424 -8.07 6.38 -1.25
N LEU A 425 -6.80 6.52 -0.82
CA LEU A 425 -6.20 5.87 0.34
C LEU A 425 -5.43 6.90 1.14
N LYS A 426 -5.56 6.89 2.46
CA LYS A 426 -4.75 7.71 3.37
C LYS A 426 -4.34 6.94 4.61
N CYS A 427 -3.04 7.02 4.95
CA CYS A 427 -2.49 6.49 6.19
C CYS A 427 -2.63 7.50 7.33
N SER A 428 -2.94 7.01 8.52
CA SER A 428 -2.89 7.85 9.72
C SER A 428 -1.44 8.19 10.07
N PRO A 429 -1.13 9.46 10.40
CA PRO A 429 0.21 9.87 10.78
C PRO A 429 0.64 9.34 12.15
N VAL A 430 -0.28 8.91 13.00
CA VAL A 430 -0.01 8.49 14.38
C VAL A 430 -0.27 7.01 14.61
N GLU A 431 -1.41 6.50 14.17
CA GLU A 431 -1.84 5.12 14.41
C GLU A 431 -1.51 4.22 13.21
N PRO A 432 -1.30 2.91 13.41
CA PRO A 432 -1.06 1.97 12.32
C PRO A 432 -2.37 1.57 11.65
N ILE A 433 -3.09 2.56 11.16
CA ILE A 433 -4.35 2.41 10.42
C ILE A 433 -4.29 3.20 9.12
N PHE A 434 -5.11 2.81 8.17
CA PHE A 434 -5.38 3.59 6.98
C PHE A 434 -6.88 3.57 6.66
N VAL A 435 -7.31 4.56 5.90
CA VAL A 435 -8.69 4.67 5.41
C VAL A 435 -8.70 4.49 3.90
N SER A 436 -9.65 3.69 3.40
CA SER A 436 -9.96 3.59 1.98
C SER A 436 -11.31 4.23 1.68
N ALA A 437 -11.33 5.10 0.68
CA ALA A 437 -12.55 5.57 0.06
C ALA A 437 -12.84 4.70 -1.16
N ALA A 438 -13.90 3.92 -1.10
CA ALA A 438 -14.33 3.05 -2.19
C ALA A 438 -15.72 3.43 -2.67
N ALA A 439 -16.02 3.16 -3.95
CA ALA A 439 -17.32 3.46 -4.54
C ALA A 439 -17.86 2.29 -5.35
N SER A 440 -19.19 2.18 -5.40
CA SER A 440 -19.88 1.27 -6.30
C SER A 440 -19.83 1.81 -7.75
N ARG A 441 -19.81 0.92 -8.74
CA ARG A 441 -19.92 1.32 -10.14
C ARG A 441 -21.38 1.45 -10.52
N GLY A 442 -21.74 2.58 -11.08
CA GLY A 442 -23.03 2.71 -11.76
C GLY A 442 -23.11 1.78 -12.99
N PRO A 443 -24.27 1.27 -13.36
CA PRO A 443 -24.41 0.37 -14.48
C PRO A 443 -23.94 1.02 -15.79
N GLY A 444 -22.80 0.54 -16.32
CA GLY A 444 -22.33 0.82 -17.68
C GLY A 444 -21.34 1.98 -17.86
N SER A 445 -20.64 2.47 -16.83
CA SER A 445 -19.72 3.61 -17.00
C SER A 445 -18.40 3.48 -16.25
N SER A 446 -17.32 3.86 -16.95
CA SER A 446 -16.00 4.13 -16.38
C SER A 446 -15.82 5.58 -15.87
N ASP A 447 -16.85 6.40 -15.98
CA ASP A 447 -16.83 7.83 -15.65
C ASP A 447 -17.02 8.07 -14.16
N ILE A 448 -16.19 8.95 -13.57
CA ILE A 448 -16.28 9.38 -12.17
C ILE A 448 -17.65 10.02 -11.86
N GLY A 449 -18.30 10.63 -12.85
CA GLY A 449 -19.63 11.23 -12.72
C GLY A 449 -20.80 10.24 -12.64
N LYS A 450 -20.53 8.93 -12.75
CA LYS A 450 -21.56 7.87 -12.69
C LYS A 450 -21.21 6.80 -11.64
N LEU A 451 -20.41 7.15 -10.63
CA LEU A 451 -20.17 6.32 -9.48
C LEU A 451 -21.44 6.28 -8.62
N GLY A 452 -21.70 5.11 -8.04
CA GLY A 452 -22.81 4.91 -7.10
C GLY A 452 -22.43 5.28 -5.66
N CYS A 453 -22.99 4.56 -4.68
CA CYS A 453 -22.74 4.84 -3.26
C CYS A 453 -21.29 4.66 -2.85
N ALA A 454 -20.87 5.39 -1.82
CA ALA A 454 -19.53 5.33 -1.24
C ALA A 454 -19.44 4.43 -0.01
N SER A 455 -18.21 3.99 0.29
CA SER A 455 -17.84 3.38 1.56
C SER A 455 -16.50 3.93 2.01
N LEU A 456 -16.44 4.39 3.27
CA LEU A 456 -15.19 4.74 3.96
C LEU A 456 -14.86 3.64 4.97
N THR A 457 -13.86 2.83 4.70
CA THR A 457 -13.45 1.73 5.56
C THR A 457 -12.13 2.03 6.23
N VAL A 458 -12.09 1.87 7.55
CA VAL A 458 -10.88 1.97 8.38
C VAL A 458 -10.26 0.59 8.50
N TRP A 459 -8.98 0.49 8.17
CA TRP A 459 -8.21 -0.75 8.17
C TRP A 459 -7.06 -0.71 9.17
N ASN A 460 -6.79 -1.84 9.79
CA ASN A 460 -5.63 -1.99 10.68
C ASN A 460 -4.43 -2.53 9.90
N MET A 461 -3.33 -1.78 9.85
CA MET A 461 -2.10 -2.16 9.13
C MET A 461 -1.30 -3.29 9.78
N ARG A 462 -1.58 -3.62 11.07
CA ARG A 462 -0.92 -4.75 11.75
C ARG A 462 -1.62 -6.07 11.46
N THR A 463 -2.96 -6.05 11.43
CA THR A 463 -3.79 -7.25 11.25
C THR A 463 -4.28 -7.43 9.82
N TRP A 464 -4.23 -6.38 9.01
CA TRP A 464 -4.77 -6.30 7.65
C TRP A 464 -6.26 -6.66 7.60
N LYS A 465 -7.02 -6.18 8.59
CA LYS A 465 -8.47 -6.38 8.68
C LYS A 465 -9.18 -5.05 8.72
N ALA A 466 -10.38 -5.02 8.15
CA ALA A 466 -11.30 -3.90 8.35
C ALA A 466 -11.66 -3.81 9.83
N MET A 467 -11.59 -2.61 10.39
CA MET A 467 -11.95 -2.31 11.77
C MET A 467 -13.39 -1.82 11.86
N THR A 468 -13.72 -0.82 11.06
CA THR A 468 -15.03 -0.19 11.03
C THR A 468 -15.28 0.49 9.68
N VAL A 469 -16.54 0.71 9.36
CA VAL A 469 -16.97 1.56 8.25
C VAL A 469 -17.51 2.84 8.86
N LEU A 470 -17.00 3.98 8.40
CA LEU A 470 -17.44 5.29 8.89
C LEU A 470 -18.85 5.61 8.34
N PRO A 471 -19.77 6.14 9.18
CA PRO A 471 -21.14 6.40 8.77
C PRO A 471 -21.21 7.61 7.83
N LEU A 472 -21.75 7.41 6.62
CA LEU A 472 -21.93 8.44 5.59
C LEU A 472 -23.42 8.72 5.28
N GLY A 473 -24.37 8.01 5.92
CA GLY A 473 -25.81 8.07 5.63
C GLY A 473 -26.31 6.87 4.79
N GLU A 474 -27.56 6.94 4.32
CA GLU A 474 -28.18 5.79 3.64
C GLU A 474 -27.70 5.62 2.19
N ASP A 475 -27.54 6.71 1.42
CA ASP A 475 -27.06 6.70 0.03
C ASP A 475 -25.91 7.72 -0.13
N PRO A 476 -24.71 7.42 0.42
CA PRO A 476 -23.63 8.39 0.44
C PRO A 476 -23.05 8.63 -0.95
N PRO A 477 -22.81 9.91 -1.31
CA PRO A 477 -22.14 10.24 -2.56
C PRO A 477 -20.71 9.72 -2.57
N PRO A 478 -20.13 9.43 -3.75
CA PRO A 478 -18.72 9.00 -3.84
C PRO A 478 -17.77 9.97 -3.15
N ILE A 479 -16.89 9.41 -2.31
CA ILE A 479 -15.81 10.17 -1.67
C ILE A 479 -14.60 10.17 -2.59
N THR A 480 -14.22 11.33 -3.05
CA THR A 480 -13.14 11.52 -4.02
C THR A 480 -11.78 11.66 -3.36
N SER A 481 -11.72 12.26 -2.17
CA SER A 481 -10.45 12.53 -1.48
C SER A 481 -10.63 12.47 0.02
N VAL A 482 -9.61 11.94 0.71
CA VAL A 482 -9.55 11.87 2.17
C VAL A 482 -8.22 12.42 2.67
N CYS A 483 -8.22 13.05 3.83
CA CYS A 483 -7.02 13.58 4.47
C CYS A 483 -7.14 13.51 5.99
N PHE A 484 -6.07 13.04 6.66
CA PHE A 484 -5.94 13.12 8.11
C PHE A 484 -5.33 14.47 8.53
N ASN A 485 -5.67 14.93 9.72
CA ASN A 485 -4.88 15.96 10.37
C ASN A 485 -3.60 15.38 10.99
N HIS A 486 -2.64 16.19 11.43
CA HIS A 486 -1.32 15.75 11.88
C HIS A 486 -1.34 14.81 13.10
N ASN A 487 -2.32 14.96 13.97
CA ASN A 487 -2.46 14.10 15.15
C ASN A 487 -3.32 12.85 14.91
N GLY A 488 -3.83 12.64 13.69
CA GLY A 488 -4.60 11.48 13.27
C GLY A 488 -5.99 11.35 13.90
N LYS A 489 -6.46 12.37 14.64
CA LYS A 489 -7.77 12.32 15.32
C LYS A 489 -8.93 12.76 14.43
N LEU A 490 -8.66 13.59 13.45
CA LEU A 490 -9.65 14.08 12.50
C LEU A 490 -9.37 13.54 11.10
N LEU A 491 -10.43 13.16 10.39
CA LEU A 491 -10.41 12.81 8.99
C LEU A 491 -11.37 13.72 8.25
N ALA A 492 -10.89 14.38 7.22
CA ALA A 492 -11.71 15.10 6.26
C ALA A 492 -11.97 14.22 5.04
N ALA A 493 -13.20 14.17 4.58
CA ALA A 493 -13.63 13.47 3.38
C ALA A 493 -14.38 14.41 2.44
N ALA A 494 -13.94 14.48 1.21
CA ALA A 494 -14.54 15.31 0.16
C ALA A 494 -15.39 14.46 -0.76
N ALA A 495 -16.60 14.93 -1.08
CA ALA A 495 -17.59 14.18 -1.83
C ALA A 495 -17.92 14.80 -3.19
N THR A 496 -18.52 14.00 -4.06
CA THR A 496 -18.94 14.42 -5.41
C THR A 496 -20.13 15.38 -5.41
N ASP A 497 -20.87 15.46 -4.31
CA ASP A 497 -21.97 16.42 -4.13
C ASP A 497 -21.54 17.82 -3.68
N GLY A 498 -20.21 18.06 -3.55
CA GLY A 498 -19.66 19.33 -3.11
C GLY A 498 -19.61 19.48 -1.58
N MET A 499 -19.96 18.43 -0.82
CA MET A 499 -19.90 18.44 0.65
C MET A 499 -18.53 17.99 1.16
N ILE A 500 -18.14 18.56 2.30
CA ILE A 500 -17.05 18.04 3.14
C ILE A 500 -17.68 17.36 4.35
N HIS A 501 -17.17 16.20 4.69
CA HIS A 501 -17.51 15.45 5.89
C HIS A 501 -16.29 15.34 6.79
N MET A 502 -16.47 15.67 8.07
CA MET A 502 -15.42 15.57 9.09
C MET A 502 -15.76 14.48 10.09
N PHE A 503 -14.81 13.60 10.34
CA PHE A 503 -14.95 12.48 11.29
C PHE A 503 -13.99 12.62 12.45
N ASP A 504 -14.47 12.32 13.66
CA ASP A 504 -13.62 12.01 14.80
C ASP A 504 -13.23 10.54 14.73
N MET A 505 -11.96 10.27 14.50
CA MET A 505 -11.44 8.91 14.35
C MET A 505 -11.46 8.12 15.67
N SER A 506 -11.45 8.81 16.82
CA SER A 506 -11.53 8.18 18.13
C SER A 506 -12.94 7.67 18.43
N ALA A 507 -13.95 8.44 18.02
CA ALA A 507 -15.36 8.08 18.16
C ALA A 507 -15.90 7.25 16.99
N GLY A 508 -15.25 7.31 15.82
CA GLY A 508 -15.73 6.67 14.59
C GLY A 508 -17.01 7.29 14.05
N LEU A 509 -17.25 8.57 14.34
CA LEU A 509 -18.48 9.28 14.02
C LEU A 509 -18.21 10.53 13.21
N GLN A 510 -19.16 10.88 12.33
CA GLN A 510 -19.17 12.18 11.67
C GLN A 510 -19.51 13.28 12.68
N ILE A 511 -18.62 14.28 12.79
CA ILE A 511 -18.80 15.41 13.72
C ILE A 511 -19.55 16.53 13.04
N ILE A 512 -19.21 16.81 11.78
CA ILE A 512 -19.69 17.97 11.06
C ILE A 512 -19.60 17.72 9.53
N GLY A 513 -20.42 18.44 8.78
CA GLY A 513 -20.34 18.55 7.32
C GLY A 513 -20.89 19.90 6.86
N TRP A 514 -20.36 20.43 5.76
CA TRP A 514 -20.85 21.67 5.14
C TRP A 514 -20.68 21.64 3.63
N PRO A 515 -21.55 22.31 2.87
CA PRO A 515 -21.38 22.51 1.44
C PRO A 515 -20.19 23.44 1.19
N ALA A 516 -19.19 22.97 0.48
CA ALA A 516 -17.98 23.72 0.18
C ALA A 516 -17.94 24.20 -1.28
N HIS A 517 -18.50 23.43 -2.20
CA HIS A 517 -18.53 23.76 -3.63
C HIS A 517 -19.90 23.46 -4.25
N ASP A 518 -20.22 24.17 -5.33
CA ASP A 518 -21.38 23.87 -6.17
C ASP A 518 -21.11 22.71 -7.15
N SER A 519 -19.88 22.21 -7.19
CA SER A 519 -19.40 21.12 -8.01
C SER A 519 -18.76 20.04 -7.14
N ALA A 520 -18.49 18.86 -7.73
CA ALA A 520 -17.74 17.81 -7.04
C ALA A 520 -16.38 18.33 -6.55
N ILE A 521 -16.02 17.94 -5.35
CA ILE A 521 -14.69 18.26 -4.78
C ILE A 521 -13.71 17.19 -5.26
N SER A 522 -12.58 17.59 -5.80
CA SER A 522 -11.55 16.67 -6.30
C SER A 522 -10.43 16.41 -5.30
N SER A 523 -10.12 17.35 -4.41
CA SER A 523 -9.03 17.21 -3.45
C SER A 523 -9.32 17.97 -2.15
N VAL A 524 -8.90 17.41 -1.01
CA VAL A 524 -8.98 18.03 0.33
C VAL A 524 -7.65 17.87 1.06
N LEU A 525 -7.19 18.94 1.74
CA LEU A 525 -5.97 18.96 2.54
C LEU A 525 -6.20 19.75 3.83
N PHE A 526 -5.59 19.31 4.94
CA PHE A 526 -5.47 20.17 6.13
C PHE A 526 -4.39 21.22 5.92
N GLY A 527 -4.63 22.42 6.45
CA GLY A 527 -3.60 23.44 6.57
C GLY A 527 -2.50 23.02 7.56
N SER A 528 -1.29 23.55 7.38
CA SER A 528 -0.15 23.24 8.25
C SER A 528 -0.37 23.66 9.71
N ASP A 529 -1.24 24.65 9.96
CA ASP A 529 -1.61 25.15 11.29
C ASP A 529 -2.77 24.37 11.94
N GLU A 530 -3.35 23.38 11.24
CA GLU A 530 -4.53 22.59 11.64
C GLU A 530 -5.80 23.41 11.96
N THR A 531 -5.79 24.72 11.65
CA THR A 531 -6.95 25.59 11.87
C THR A 531 -7.81 25.75 10.64
N SER A 532 -7.33 25.25 9.50
CA SER A 532 -7.98 25.38 8.20
C SER A 532 -7.92 24.10 7.37
N ILE A 533 -8.81 24.04 6.37
CA ILE A 533 -8.87 23.00 5.35
C ILE A 533 -8.91 23.65 3.98
N PHE A 534 -8.11 23.13 3.06
CA PHE A 534 -8.14 23.49 1.64
C PHE A 534 -8.99 22.50 0.86
N THR A 535 -9.78 23.02 -0.08
CA THR A 535 -10.59 22.21 -1.01
C THR A 535 -10.42 22.71 -2.42
N LEU A 536 -10.39 21.78 -3.37
CA LEU A 536 -10.34 22.02 -4.80
C LEU A 536 -11.58 21.44 -5.45
N GLY A 537 -12.41 22.26 -6.06
CA GLY A 537 -13.59 21.86 -6.82
C GLY A 537 -13.25 21.48 -8.28
N MET A 538 -14.11 20.70 -8.89
CA MET A 538 -14.03 20.39 -10.33
C MET A 538 -14.26 21.63 -11.21
N ASP A 539 -14.83 22.70 -10.66
CA ASP A 539 -14.98 24.02 -11.28
C ASP A 539 -13.67 24.83 -11.34
N GLY A 540 -12.60 24.30 -10.76
CA GLY A 540 -11.31 24.96 -10.68
C GLY A 540 -11.21 26.01 -9.58
N LYS A 541 -12.17 26.08 -8.66
CA LYS A 541 -12.07 26.97 -7.50
C LYS A 541 -11.38 26.27 -6.34
N ILE A 542 -10.56 27.04 -5.62
CA ILE A 542 -9.89 26.60 -4.41
C ILE A 542 -10.36 27.48 -3.26
N PHE A 543 -10.77 26.88 -2.17
CA PHE A 543 -11.14 27.57 -0.95
C PHE A 543 -10.30 27.07 0.22
N GLU A 544 -9.95 27.99 1.11
CA GLU A 544 -9.46 27.71 2.45
C GLU A 544 -10.57 27.99 3.46
N TRP A 545 -10.97 26.98 4.21
CA TRP A 545 -12.06 27.03 5.18
C TRP A 545 -11.54 27.04 6.61
N SER A 546 -12.14 27.87 7.46
CA SER A 546 -11.86 27.87 8.90
C SER A 546 -12.52 26.67 9.58
N LEU A 547 -11.75 25.91 10.37
CA LEU A 547 -12.30 24.86 11.24
C LEU A 547 -12.93 25.43 12.51
N GLN A 548 -12.45 26.59 12.99
CA GLN A 548 -12.99 27.25 14.19
C GLN A 548 -14.34 27.93 13.92
N ASN A 549 -14.45 28.58 12.76
CA ASN A 549 -15.67 29.22 12.30
C ASN A 549 -16.19 28.42 11.08
N GLN A 550 -16.99 27.42 11.34
CA GLN A 550 -17.48 26.44 10.36
C GLN A 550 -18.03 27.07 9.09
N GLY A 551 -17.49 26.66 7.94
CA GLY A 551 -17.94 27.15 6.64
C GLY A 551 -17.52 28.60 6.30
N LYS A 552 -16.67 29.24 7.11
CA LYS A 552 -16.13 30.56 6.76
C LYS A 552 -14.90 30.40 5.86
N VAL A 553 -14.97 31.01 4.68
CA VAL A 553 -13.84 31.10 3.74
C VAL A 553 -12.82 32.09 4.30
N LEU A 554 -11.57 31.63 4.45
CA LEU A 554 -10.42 32.42 4.84
C LEU A 554 -9.68 33.00 3.63
N TRP A 555 -9.56 32.18 2.60
CA TRP A 555 -8.88 32.52 1.36
C TRP A 555 -9.52 31.74 0.18
N SER A 556 -9.44 32.31 -1.00
CA SER A 556 -9.92 31.65 -2.21
C SER A 556 -9.13 32.09 -3.44
N THR A 557 -9.03 31.20 -4.42
CA THR A 557 -8.46 31.51 -5.73
C THR A 557 -9.18 30.72 -6.82
N ASP A 558 -9.11 31.22 -8.04
CA ASP A 558 -9.69 30.59 -9.23
C ASP A 558 -8.56 30.11 -10.13
N CYS A 559 -8.47 28.80 -10.30
CA CYS A 559 -7.53 28.14 -11.20
C CYS A 559 -8.21 27.56 -12.46
N SER A 560 -9.48 27.91 -12.73
CA SER A 560 -10.27 27.41 -13.87
C SER A 560 -9.59 27.64 -15.22
N ARG A 561 -8.75 28.68 -15.35
CA ARG A 561 -7.95 28.96 -16.56
C ARG A 561 -6.93 27.86 -16.89
N PHE A 562 -6.53 27.04 -15.91
CA PHE A 562 -5.63 25.91 -16.09
C PHE A 562 -6.37 24.59 -16.32
N TYR A 563 -7.71 24.62 -16.25
CA TYR A 563 -8.58 23.47 -16.49
C TYR A 563 -9.36 23.66 -17.79
N ASN A 564 -9.28 22.67 -18.65
CA ASN A 564 -10.14 22.62 -19.81
C ASN A 564 -11.43 21.87 -19.42
N LEU A 565 -12.47 22.60 -19.06
CA LEU A 565 -13.78 22.06 -18.67
C LEU A 565 -14.46 21.22 -19.77
N GLN A 566 -13.99 21.32 -21.03
CA GLN A 566 -14.49 20.54 -22.16
C GLN A 566 -13.71 19.24 -22.39
N SER A 567 -12.57 19.09 -21.76
CA SER A 567 -11.80 17.85 -21.79
C SER A 567 -12.35 16.91 -20.71
N LEU A 568 -13.03 15.86 -21.14
CA LEU A 568 -13.36 14.70 -20.30
C LEU A 568 -12.06 13.97 -19.92
N SER A 569 -11.18 14.66 -19.17
CA SER A 569 -9.98 14.00 -18.66
C SER A 569 -10.40 13.09 -17.52
N HIS A 570 -10.10 11.81 -17.64
CA HIS A 570 -10.35 10.79 -16.62
C HIS A 570 -9.52 11.00 -15.34
N TYR A 571 -8.72 12.07 -15.29
CA TYR A 571 -7.78 12.32 -14.18
C TYR A 571 -8.42 13.22 -13.12
N LYS A 572 -8.34 12.77 -11.88
CA LYS A 572 -8.70 13.54 -10.70
C LYS A 572 -7.71 14.70 -10.53
N HIS A 573 -8.21 15.93 -10.42
CA HIS A 573 -7.37 17.06 -10.07
C HIS A 573 -6.89 16.97 -8.63
N GLU A 574 -5.61 17.27 -8.42
CA GLU A 574 -4.95 17.22 -7.11
C GLU A 574 -4.30 18.55 -6.78
N MET A 575 -4.15 18.79 -5.50
CA MET A 575 -3.33 19.87 -4.96
C MET A 575 -2.41 19.33 -3.88
N ALA A 576 -1.26 19.97 -3.72
CA ALA A 576 -0.28 19.63 -2.70
C ALA A 576 0.22 20.92 -2.04
N LEU A 577 0.33 20.89 -0.71
CA LEU A 577 0.78 22.01 0.11
C LEU A 577 2.24 21.77 0.52
N ASP A 578 3.07 22.81 0.46
CA ASP A 578 4.46 22.71 0.92
C ASP A 578 4.56 22.53 2.45
N ALA A 579 5.74 22.13 2.93
CA ALA A 579 5.98 21.87 4.35
C ALA A 579 5.66 23.09 5.26
N ASP A 580 5.84 24.30 4.75
CA ASP A 580 5.55 25.56 5.48
C ASP A 580 4.07 25.96 5.41
N GLY A 581 3.25 25.34 4.59
CA GLY A 581 1.84 25.69 4.35
C GLY A 581 1.66 27.00 3.60
N ARG A 582 2.67 27.44 2.84
CA ARG A 582 2.68 28.73 2.15
C ARG A 582 2.48 28.65 0.66
N LYS A 583 2.83 27.52 0.04
CA LYS A 583 2.76 27.32 -1.40
C LYS A 583 1.85 26.14 -1.70
N LEU A 584 0.89 26.37 -2.57
CA LEU A 584 -0.06 25.37 -3.03
C LEU A 584 0.19 25.07 -4.51
N LEU A 585 0.70 23.89 -4.80
CA LEU A 585 0.89 23.37 -6.16
C LEU A 585 -0.38 22.63 -6.58
N VAL A 586 -0.84 22.88 -7.80
CA VAL A 586 -2.11 22.33 -8.30
C VAL A 586 -1.89 21.68 -9.67
N THR A 587 -2.52 20.55 -9.93
CA THR A 587 -2.52 19.89 -11.25
C THR A 587 -3.10 20.80 -12.33
N SER A 588 -2.80 20.53 -13.59
CA SER A 588 -3.23 21.36 -14.70
C SER A 588 -3.42 20.55 -15.98
N ASN A 589 -4.46 20.85 -16.75
CA ASN A 589 -4.63 20.31 -18.10
C ASN A 589 -3.68 20.96 -19.13
N SER A 590 -2.91 21.99 -18.72
CA SER A 590 -1.85 22.57 -19.52
C SER A 590 -0.50 21.90 -19.28
N LEU A 591 0.52 22.33 -20.03
CA LEU A 591 1.89 21.81 -19.91
C LEU A 591 2.58 22.20 -18.59
N ARG A 592 2.01 23.16 -17.84
CA ARG A 592 2.59 23.76 -16.64
C ARG A 592 1.56 23.76 -15.51
N ALA A 593 1.98 23.49 -14.30
CA ALA A 593 1.16 23.55 -13.10
C ALA A 593 1.34 24.89 -12.39
N PRO A 594 0.26 25.52 -11.90
CA PRO A 594 0.35 26.73 -11.10
C PRO A 594 0.77 26.42 -9.67
N ILE A 595 1.56 27.32 -9.08
CA ILE A 595 1.94 27.34 -7.67
C ILE A 595 1.42 28.65 -7.09
N TYR A 596 0.43 28.58 -6.21
CA TYR A 596 -0.15 29.75 -5.54
C TYR A 596 0.52 30.02 -4.19
N GLN A 597 0.60 31.29 -3.82
CA GLN A 597 0.96 31.68 -2.45
C GLN A 597 -0.31 31.79 -1.60
N VAL A 598 -0.39 30.97 -0.58
CA VAL A 598 -1.51 30.98 0.38
C VAL A 598 -1.43 32.23 1.23
N ARG A 599 -2.54 32.99 1.32
CA ARG A 599 -2.64 34.23 2.09
C ARG A 599 -1.59 35.29 1.72
N GLY A 600 -0.99 35.19 0.54
CA GLY A 600 0.08 36.09 0.06
C GLY A 600 -0.35 36.94 -1.14
N HIS A 601 0.64 37.35 -1.92
CA HIS A 601 0.42 38.13 -3.14
C HIS A 601 -0.41 37.31 -4.17
N PRO A 602 -1.34 37.96 -4.91
CA PRO A 602 -2.21 37.27 -5.89
C PRO A 602 -1.44 36.64 -7.08
N TYR A 603 -0.16 36.97 -7.22
CA TYR A 603 0.68 36.44 -8.29
C TYR A 603 1.32 35.11 -7.85
N GLY A 604 0.94 34.03 -8.54
CA GLY A 604 1.55 32.72 -8.39
C GLY A 604 2.84 32.57 -9.22
N MET A 605 3.40 31.37 -9.16
CA MET A 605 4.46 30.88 -10.04
C MET A 605 3.92 29.74 -10.90
N ARG A 606 4.67 29.33 -11.89
CA ARG A 606 4.36 28.12 -12.69
C ARG A 606 5.58 27.20 -12.79
N THR A 607 5.32 25.92 -12.89
CA THR A 607 6.37 24.91 -13.07
C THR A 607 7.00 25.00 -14.44
N LEU A 608 8.16 24.36 -14.64
CA LEU A 608 8.72 24.13 -15.96
C LEU A 608 7.79 23.24 -16.80
N PRO A 609 7.76 23.40 -18.15
CA PRO A 609 6.79 22.73 -19.00
C PRO A 609 7.09 21.24 -19.14
N HIS A 610 6.06 20.42 -18.99
CA HIS A 610 6.01 19.06 -19.52
C HIS A 610 5.62 19.04 -21.01
N SER A 611 5.65 17.86 -21.62
CA SER A 611 5.20 17.70 -23.02
C SER A 611 3.69 17.43 -23.13
N ALA A 612 3.01 17.15 -22.02
CA ALA A 612 1.57 16.96 -21.91
C ALA A 612 1.04 17.47 -20.57
N SER A 613 -0.27 17.33 -20.32
CA SER A 613 -0.94 17.77 -19.10
C SER A 613 -0.35 17.17 -17.84
N ILE A 614 -0.38 17.94 -16.74
CA ILE A 614 0.13 17.52 -15.43
C ILE A 614 -1.02 16.90 -14.64
N THR A 615 -0.94 15.59 -14.41
CA THR A 615 -2.00 14.76 -13.85
C THR A 615 -1.93 14.60 -12.33
N THR A 616 -0.74 14.73 -11.75
CA THR A 616 -0.53 14.51 -10.32
C THR A 616 0.63 15.37 -9.80
N VAL A 617 0.53 15.80 -8.57
CA VAL A 617 1.52 16.67 -7.91
C VAL A 617 1.72 16.26 -6.46
N ASP A 618 2.92 16.51 -5.93
CA ASP A 618 3.24 16.32 -4.52
C ASP A 618 4.38 17.24 -4.08
N TRP A 619 4.50 17.50 -2.76
CA TRP A 619 5.60 18.21 -2.16
C TRP A 619 6.45 17.32 -1.28
N HIS A 620 7.76 17.57 -1.30
CA HIS A 620 8.69 16.92 -0.39
C HIS A 620 8.31 17.28 1.07
N PRO A 621 8.32 16.32 2.01
CA PRO A 621 7.84 16.55 3.38
C PRO A 621 8.60 17.63 4.15
N THR A 622 9.86 17.93 3.81
CA THR A 622 10.71 18.85 4.58
C THR A 622 11.50 19.86 3.73
N SER A 623 11.64 19.66 2.42
CA SER A 623 12.50 20.46 1.54
C SER A 623 11.68 21.24 0.50
N PRO A 624 12.20 22.34 -0.08
CA PRO A 624 11.53 23.09 -1.12
C PRO A 624 11.60 22.37 -2.48
N VAL A 625 11.22 21.11 -2.50
CA VAL A 625 11.25 20.21 -3.65
C VAL A 625 9.84 19.70 -3.93
N PHE A 626 9.44 19.69 -5.19
CA PHE A 626 8.14 19.20 -5.59
C PHE A 626 8.21 18.15 -6.70
N LEU A 627 7.17 17.34 -6.78
CA LEU A 627 6.92 16.34 -7.81
C LEU A 627 5.86 16.81 -8.78
N THR A 628 6.05 16.50 -10.06
CA THR A 628 5.00 16.56 -11.08
C THR A 628 5.00 15.28 -11.90
N GLY A 629 3.84 14.64 -12.01
CA GLY A 629 3.61 13.53 -12.94
C GLY A 629 2.73 13.99 -14.08
N SER A 630 3.01 13.52 -15.30
CA SER A 630 2.36 14.02 -16.50
C SER A 630 1.82 12.91 -17.39
N ALA A 631 0.88 13.28 -18.23
CA ALA A 631 0.39 12.44 -19.32
C ALA A 631 1.46 12.15 -20.39
N ASP A 632 2.64 12.81 -20.33
CA ASP A 632 3.82 12.51 -21.15
C ASP A 632 4.63 11.28 -20.65
N HIS A 633 4.11 10.54 -19.70
CA HIS A 633 4.68 9.33 -19.08
C HIS A 633 5.90 9.60 -18.19
N SER A 634 6.20 10.85 -17.92
CA SER A 634 7.34 11.26 -17.09
C SER A 634 6.93 11.73 -15.71
N VAL A 635 7.82 11.52 -14.74
CA VAL A 635 7.77 12.11 -13.41
C VAL A 635 8.98 13.01 -13.24
N ARG A 636 8.79 14.23 -12.76
CA ARG A 636 9.87 15.18 -12.52
C ARG A 636 9.92 15.59 -11.05
N VAL A 637 11.12 15.57 -10.52
CA VAL A 637 11.46 16.13 -9.21
C VAL A 637 12.17 17.45 -9.45
N THR A 638 11.67 18.53 -8.87
CA THR A 638 12.20 19.87 -9.09
C THR A 638 12.48 20.52 -7.74
N SER A 639 13.73 20.97 -7.54
CA SER A 639 14.16 21.78 -6.40
C SER A 639 14.06 23.26 -6.75
N MET A 640 13.41 24.03 -5.87
CA MET A 640 13.27 25.47 -6.01
C MET A 640 14.46 26.19 -5.38
N ALA A 641 14.96 27.22 -6.10
CA ALA A 641 16.00 28.13 -5.63
C ALA A 641 15.51 29.07 -4.50
#